data_74333f3c0f71e803aecd9eaa9607ab30
#
_entry.id   74333f3c0f71e803aecd9eaa9607ab30
#
_cell.length_a   1.000
_cell.length_b   1.000
_cell.length_c   1.000
_cell.angle_alpha   90.00
_cell.angle_beta   90.00
_cell.angle_gamma   90.00
#
_symmetry.space_group_name_H-M   'P 1'
#
loop_
_entity.id
_entity.type
_entity.pdbx_description
1 polymer ?
#
loop_
_entity_poly.entity_id
_entity_poly.type
_entity_poly.pdbx_seq_one_letter_code
_entity_poly.pdbx_strand_id
1 'polypeptide(L)'
;LRNWNQIRPGVFDGGYAFDSYIPGGWDSGGTETSGLPAATYVVETAVPAGYKLVKEEDKNVDFGQEYEVMRTDPLLNVPVCVGDMHTVPNQLSLFPGVASRYAGEQRPLCDMKQVKLEDGRNAPADFFLFTEAPVAANVRGFITDDLDNEGNPQAPTFGEKYAPPWLPVSFHDYTGREIARVYSDEFGSYNAMLPPPFTNNIGSPSGVSPQMYEVCINSPYMTDPASGNLIKDPNFDPQYSNTCLVFQFMPGATTYLDTPIIPKAANAGRGQFPTDCEFPHHTPVIQKVDSADGGPYVAKPVGGGKEIMIYSAGTVEVPNPYYEGPGSSNPKTTFRDHGFGAAQGVVTLDGDKLKILEWSADMIRAEVASKHRTGQLMVERGDNGRQGLLGITVHVGASGSVHHVANGESIQDAIDNAAAGDLILVEPGDYRELLIVYKDVILQGYGRGAIINGIKSPKEILGQWRTKVDKLFAQGEFDLLPGQQNRPDVFGEYRLFANEEGPAVLVVNKENTPFQNARIDGFTISGADAGGGIFVNGYGENLTISNNRIINNQGNFSGAVRLGHPTLTNQNGYVDAMNDNVFISHNQIIQNGGLDGSGGGVSICTGADDYKIADNFICGNFSAGYGGGIGHRGLSDGGEIVRNWILFNKNFNQGSSVNGGGVSLLGAPPLPGDVLSPGTGSVTIGSNLIQGNLAGAGRGGGISLDQVNGQELGQNKYQVQLFNNLVVNNIAGASGGGVSIADAVDVRIINNTFYSNDSTGTSMESFVAGPLKSTPQISGLAYHRPQNQVLAAMGETPPQNPVTLDNPVLVNNIFHNNRSFYWDSATGPTGGLIPDIDGGEAPVFSDLGLVNYPQGSMLDPRYCYLTDATGYHASNIGGDPVVMDDYFNGARDWVIELGGNIVGQPAIDEGGNFIDVHFGPLTLTGNYHLAGSSGAINAGTNDYLSVFSFLKKDIDSQKRPNGNKSDIGADEYYAGANPDPGPTPDPAPQPDGGGGFPGGGGGGGGGCFINELVADRY
;
A
#
# COMPACT_ATOMS: atom_id res chain seq x y z
N LEU A 1 -41.40 -11.60 3.17
CA LEU A 1 -40.30 -12.45 2.68
C LEU A 1 -39.24 -11.54 2.11
N ARG A 2 -38.04 -11.56 2.74
CA ARG A 2 -36.89 -10.83 2.24
C ARG A 2 -35.86 -11.85 1.74
N ASN A 3 -35.22 -11.60 0.61
CA ASN A 3 -34.11 -12.43 0.23
C ASN A 3 -32.88 -12.10 1.08
N TRP A 4 -31.89 -12.95 1.06
CA TRP A 4 -30.68 -12.78 1.88
C TRP A 4 -29.96 -11.44 1.63
N ASN A 5 -30.01 -10.94 0.41
CA ASN A 5 -29.41 -9.66 0.03
C ASN A 5 -30.05 -8.45 0.66
N GLN A 6 -31.35 -8.54 0.96
CA GLN A 6 -32.05 -7.45 1.67
C GLN A 6 -31.72 -7.41 3.16
N ILE A 7 -31.13 -8.47 3.70
CA ILE A 7 -30.71 -8.60 5.09
C ILE A 7 -29.21 -8.35 5.24
N ARG A 8 -28.45 -8.77 4.25
CA ARG A 8 -27.00 -8.56 4.14
C ARG A 8 -26.64 -7.97 2.78
N PRO A 9 -26.48 -6.64 2.67
CA PRO A 9 -26.03 -6.03 1.42
C PRO A 9 -24.70 -6.64 0.95
N GLY A 10 -24.62 -6.97 -0.33
CA GLY A 10 -23.41 -7.51 -0.96
C GLY A 10 -23.27 -9.03 -0.96
N VAL A 11 -24.23 -9.79 -0.48
CA VAL A 11 -24.25 -11.25 -0.58
C VAL A 11 -25.37 -11.71 -1.51
N PHE A 12 -25.03 -12.26 -2.67
CA PHE A 12 -25.96 -12.81 -3.67
C PHE A 12 -25.83 -14.33 -3.72
N ASP A 13 -26.48 -15.04 -2.83
CA ASP A 13 -26.47 -16.50 -2.75
C ASP A 13 -27.79 -17.17 -3.15
N GLY A 14 -28.80 -16.37 -3.57
CA GLY A 14 -30.16 -16.85 -3.81
C GLY A 14 -30.88 -17.26 -2.53
N GLY A 15 -30.28 -17.00 -1.39
CA GLY A 15 -30.84 -17.30 -0.10
C GLY A 15 -32.10 -16.49 0.20
N TYR A 16 -32.91 -17.00 1.07
CA TYR A 16 -34.08 -16.33 1.62
C TYR A 16 -34.08 -16.49 3.15
N ALA A 17 -34.76 -15.58 3.83
CA ALA A 17 -34.94 -15.67 5.27
C ALA A 17 -36.35 -15.26 5.68
N PHE A 18 -36.85 -15.94 6.66
CA PHE A 18 -38.07 -15.54 7.36
C PHE A 18 -37.64 -15.00 8.72
N ASP A 19 -37.68 -13.68 8.87
CA ASP A 19 -37.30 -12.95 10.08
C ASP A 19 -38.46 -12.29 10.79
N SER A 20 -39.65 -12.44 10.22
CA SER A 20 -40.92 -11.89 10.76
C SER A 20 -42.12 -12.72 10.33
N TYR A 21 -43.24 -12.53 11.01
CA TYR A 21 -44.50 -13.14 10.68
C TYR A 21 -45.67 -12.24 11.04
N ILE A 22 -46.86 -12.50 10.48
CA ILE A 22 -48.11 -11.83 10.84
C ILE A 22 -48.97 -12.83 11.60
N PRO A 23 -49.22 -12.60 12.90
CA PRO A 23 -50.13 -13.46 13.68
C PRO A 23 -51.51 -13.58 13.03
N GLY A 24 -51.95 -14.80 12.79
CA GLY A 24 -53.25 -15.07 12.12
C GLY A 24 -53.18 -15.12 10.58
N GLY A 25 -52.00 -14.90 10.01
CA GLY A 25 -51.75 -14.93 8.56
C GLY A 25 -51.88 -13.57 7.87
N TRP A 26 -51.49 -13.52 6.60
CA TRP A 26 -51.47 -12.29 5.81
C TRP A 26 -52.80 -11.56 5.73
N ASP A 27 -53.88 -12.32 5.61
CA ASP A 27 -55.25 -11.78 5.47
C ASP A 27 -55.87 -11.38 6.81
N SER A 28 -55.21 -11.57 7.93
CA SER A 28 -55.75 -11.30 9.28
C SER A 28 -55.80 -9.82 9.64
N GLY A 29 -55.12 -8.96 8.88
CA GLY A 29 -54.94 -7.55 9.25
C GLY A 29 -54.05 -7.34 10.49
N GLY A 30 -53.34 -8.38 10.93
CA GLY A 30 -52.40 -8.34 12.02
C GLY A 30 -51.15 -7.49 11.72
N THR A 31 -50.48 -7.06 12.77
CA THR A 31 -49.18 -6.34 12.64
C THR A 31 -48.05 -7.33 12.46
N GLU A 32 -47.13 -7.05 11.55
CA GLU A 32 -45.89 -7.82 11.36
C GLU A 32 -45.08 -7.83 12.67
N THR A 33 -44.73 -9.01 13.11
CA THR A 33 -43.97 -9.26 14.34
C THR A 33 -42.61 -9.83 13.99
N SER A 34 -41.55 -9.27 14.53
CA SER A 34 -40.20 -9.73 14.31
C SER A 34 -39.89 -11.02 15.06
N GLY A 35 -39.12 -11.92 14.41
CA GLY A 35 -38.77 -13.24 14.93
C GLY A 35 -39.92 -14.27 14.77
N LEU A 36 -39.59 -15.48 14.38
CA LEU A 36 -40.54 -16.56 14.30
C LEU A 36 -40.56 -17.34 15.62
N PRO A 37 -41.71 -17.65 16.18
CA PRO A 37 -41.81 -18.51 17.36
C PRO A 37 -41.21 -19.91 17.10
N ALA A 38 -40.69 -20.53 18.14
CA ALA A 38 -40.30 -21.92 18.08
C ALA A 38 -41.52 -22.81 17.77
N ALA A 39 -41.49 -23.46 16.59
CA ALA A 39 -42.59 -24.26 16.11
C ALA A 39 -42.16 -25.18 14.95
N THR A 40 -43.07 -26.00 14.48
CA THR A 40 -42.89 -26.73 13.21
C THR A 40 -43.57 -25.96 12.10
N TYR A 41 -42.84 -25.59 11.08
CA TYR A 41 -43.31 -24.85 9.91
C TYR A 41 -43.25 -25.73 8.66
N VAL A 42 -44.09 -25.42 7.68
CA VAL A 42 -43.95 -25.90 6.33
C VAL A 42 -43.45 -24.72 5.48
N VAL A 43 -42.31 -24.90 4.82
CA VAL A 43 -41.78 -23.94 3.86
C VAL A 43 -42.08 -24.48 2.47
N GLU A 44 -42.75 -23.67 1.65
CA GLU A 44 -43.14 -23.98 0.29
C GLU A 44 -42.36 -23.10 -0.69
N THR A 45 -41.87 -23.71 -1.80
CA THR A 45 -41.30 -22.96 -2.89
C THR A 45 -42.30 -22.78 -4.02
N ALA A 46 -42.62 -21.51 -4.34
CA ALA A 46 -43.34 -21.18 -5.56
C ALA A 46 -42.35 -21.25 -6.75
N VAL A 47 -42.45 -22.26 -7.55
CA VAL A 47 -41.55 -22.47 -8.71
C VAL A 47 -41.74 -21.33 -9.70
N PRO A 48 -40.71 -20.50 -10.01
CA PRO A 48 -40.83 -19.41 -10.98
C PRO A 48 -41.16 -19.90 -12.38
N ALA A 49 -41.79 -19.04 -13.19
CA ALA A 49 -42.05 -19.35 -14.59
C ALA A 49 -40.77 -19.66 -15.36
N GLY A 50 -40.74 -20.76 -16.11
CA GLY A 50 -39.56 -21.25 -16.84
C GLY A 50 -38.64 -22.18 -16.05
N TYR A 51 -38.91 -22.35 -14.76
CA TYR A 51 -38.21 -23.31 -13.91
C TYR A 51 -39.05 -24.55 -13.66
N LYS A 52 -38.35 -25.63 -13.35
CA LYS A 52 -38.95 -26.91 -12.92
C LYS A 52 -38.30 -27.36 -11.62
N LEU A 53 -39.01 -28.02 -10.78
CA LEU A 53 -38.52 -28.63 -9.56
C LEU A 53 -37.75 -29.92 -9.90
N VAL A 54 -36.62 -30.15 -9.27
CA VAL A 54 -35.93 -31.44 -9.28
C VAL A 54 -36.75 -32.46 -8.52
N LYS A 55 -37.11 -33.55 -9.17
CA LYS A 55 -38.02 -34.59 -8.66
C LYS A 55 -37.35 -35.91 -8.31
N GLU A 56 -36.05 -36.02 -8.63
CA GLU A 56 -35.29 -37.26 -8.47
C GLU A 56 -34.65 -37.39 -7.10
N GLU A 57 -34.40 -36.26 -6.44
CA GLU A 57 -33.68 -36.16 -5.18
C GLU A 57 -34.51 -35.49 -4.11
N ASP A 58 -34.54 -36.05 -2.93
CA ASP A 58 -35.12 -35.47 -1.73
C ASP A 58 -34.03 -34.99 -0.75
N LYS A 59 -32.90 -34.57 -1.30
CA LYS A 59 -31.75 -34.19 -0.54
C LYS A 59 -31.45 -32.69 -0.60
N ASN A 60 -30.85 -32.21 0.45
CA ASN A 60 -30.07 -30.97 0.41
C ASN A 60 -28.69 -31.33 -0.14
N VAL A 61 -28.33 -30.84 -1.31
CA VAL A 61 -27.01 -31.03 -1.91
C VAL A 61 -26.30 -29.67 -1.87
N ASP A 62 -25.11 -29.65 -1.28
CA ASP A 62 -24.25 -28.50 -1.28
C ASP A 62 -23.06 -28.76 -2.20
N PHE A 63 -22.78 -27.82 -3.10
CA PHE A 63 -21.66 -27.84 -4.05
C PHE A 63 -21.49 -29.15 -4.84
N GLY A 64 -22.59 -29.75 -5.23
CA GLY A 64 -22.60 -30.98 -6.00
C GLY A 64 -22.25 -32.24 -5.22
N GLN A 65 -22.14 -32.19 -3.93
CA GLN A 65 -21.94 -33.33 -3.05
C GLN A 65 -23.26 -33.73 -2.37
N GLU A 66 -23.40 -35.02 -2.09
CA GLU A 66 -24.49 -35.54 -1.29
C GLU A 66 -24.37 -34.97 0.13
N TYR A 67 -25.34 -34.18 0.59
CA TYR A 67 -25.36 -33.71 1.94
C TYR A 67 -25.67 -34.88 2.88
N GLU A 68 -24.65 -35.44 3.46
CA GLU A 68 -24.82 -36.39 4.58
C GLU A 68 -24.89 -35.56 5.87
N VAL A 69 -26.05 -35.53 6.49
CA VAL A 69 -26.15 -35.00 7.87
C VAL A 69 -25.14 -35.74 8.70
N MET A 70 -24.21 -35.01 9.28
CA MET A 70 -23.30 -35.58 10.29
C MET A 70 -24.21 -36.11 11.40
N ARG A 71 -24.38 -37.43 11.47
CA ARG A 71 -25.17 -38.13 12.50
C ARG A 71 -24.70 -37.85 13.92
N THR A 72 -23.58 -37.16 14.08
CA THR A 72 -22.98 -36.75 15.34
C THR A 72 -23.44 -35.40 15.83
N ASP A 73 -24.12 -34.59 15.02
CA ASP A 73 -24.71 -33.33 15.49
C ASP A 73 -26.23 -33.47 15.68
N PRO A 74 -26.71 -33.68 16.94
CA PRO A 74 -28.11 -33.80 17.24
C PRO A 74 -28.90 -32.49 17.04
N LEU A 75 -28.20 -31.41 16.63
CA LEU A 75 -28.79 -30.08 16.48
C LEU A 75 -29.24 -29.80 15.03
N LEU A 76 -28.83 -30.59 14.04
CA LEU A 76 -29.23 -30.43 12.65
C LEU A 76 -30.39 -31.37 12.31
N ASN A 77 -31.63 -30.86 12.43
CA ASN A 77 -32.79 -31.54 11.88
C ASN A 77 -32.88 -31.27 10.37
N VAL A 78 -32.65 -32.29 9.54
CA VAL A 78 -32.86 -32.16 8.09
C VAL A 78 -34.34 -31.98 7.81
N PRO A 79 -34.76 -30.95 7.07
CA PRO A 79 -36.16 -30.76 6.70
C PRO A 79 -36.66 -31.93 5.88
N VAL A 80 -37.86 -32.44 6.19
CA VAL A 80 -38.50 -33.55 5.51
C VAL A 80 -39.40 -33.03 4.40
N CYS A 81 -39.34 -33.59 3.21
CA CYS A 81 -40.24 -33.27 2.11
C CYS A 81 -41.67 -33.74 2.46
N VAL A 82 -42.65 -32.83 2.31
CA VAL A 82 -44.05 -33.05 2.68
C VAL A 82 -45.06 -32.63 1.58
N GLY A 83 -44.57 -32.41 0.36
CA GLY A 83 -45.40 -32.12 -0.80
C GLY A 83 -46.24 -33.32 -1.24
N ASP A 84 -46.93 -33.17 -2.35
CA ASP A 84 -47.76 -34.25 -2.92
C ASP A 84 -46.95 -35.50 -3.27
N MET A 85 -47.56 -36.67 -3.09
CA MET A 85 -46.92 -37.93 -3.44
C MET A 85 -46.72 -38.05 -4.98
N HIS A 86 -45.53 -38.32 -5.40
CA HIS A 86 -45.19 -38.52 -6.80
C HIS A 86 -44.34 -39.77 -7.00
N THR A 87 -44.28 -40.26 -8.26
CA THR A 87 -43.35 -41.32 -8.66
C THR A 87 -42.04 -40.70 -9.07
N VAL A 88 -40.95 -41.04 -8.37
CA VAL A 88 -39.60 -40.54 -8.70
C VAL A 88 -39.21 -40.95 -10.12
N PRO A 89 -38.76 -40.03 -10.99
CA PRO A 89 -38.30 -40.31 -12.34
C PRO A 89 -37.16 -41.35 -12.40
N ASN A 90 -37.10 -42.14 -13.47
CA ASN A 90 -36.07 -43.18 -13.63
C ASN A 90 -34.66 -42.62 -13.86
N GLN A 91 -34.56 -41.40 -14.37
CA GLN A 91 -33.31 -40.76 -14.72
C GLN A 91 -33.29 -39.32 -14.15
N LEU A 92 -32.07 -38.83 -13.91
CA LEU A 92 -31.86 -37.48 -13.45
C LEU A 92 -32.24 -36.47 -14.55
N SER A 93 -32.98 -35.43 -14.18
CA SER A 93 -33.46 -34.38 -15.11
C SER A 93 -32.30 -33.63 -15.77
N LEU A 94 -31.24 -33.33 -15.02
CA LEU A 94 -30.07 -32.60 -15.50
C LEU A 94 -29.03 -33.49 -16.19
N PHE A 95 -29.08 -34.80 -15.97
CA PHE A 95 -28.14 -35.78 -16.53
C PHE A 95 -28.89 -36.98 -17.10
N PRO A 96 -29.52 -36.83 -18.28
CA PRO A 96 -30.15 -37.93 -18.95
C PRO A 96 -29.17 -39.09 -19.18
N GLY A 97 -29.58 -40.30 -18.84
CA GLY A 97 -28.75 -41.51 -18.89
C GLY A 97 -28.14 -41.89 -17.53
N VAL A 98 -28.21 -41.06 -16.52
CA VAL A 98 -27.84 -41.40 -15.13
C VAL A 98 -29.13 -41.82 -14.40
N ALA A 99 -29.12 -42.99 -13.76
CA ALA A 99 -30.27 -43.48 -13.01
C ALA A 99 -30.50 -42.64 -11.75
N SER A 100 -31.78 -42.32 -11.49
CA SER A 100 -32.17 -41.71 -10.22
C SER A 100 -32.00 -42.70 -9.07
N ARG A 101 -31.57 -42.24 -7.90
CA ARG A 101 -31.37 -43.08 -6.72
C ARG A 101 -32.64 -43.76 -6.24
N TYR A 102 -33.77 -43.08 -6.33
CA TYR A 102 -35.07 -43.54 -5.86
C TYR A 102 -36.03 -43.86 -7.02
N ALA A 103 -35.51 -44.15 -8.18
CA ALA A 103 -36.29 -44.40 -9.41
C ALA A 103 -37.46 -45.32 -9.18
N GLY A 104 -38.68 -44.87 -9.51
CA GLY A 104 -39.90 -45.61 -9.38
C GLY A 104 -40.53 -45.66 -7.97
N GLU A 105 -39.90 -45.14 -6.95
CA GLU A 105 -40.45 -45.05 -5.62
C GLU A 105 -41.56 -43.98 -5.56
N GLN A 106 -42.51 -44.17 -4.66
CA GLN A 106 -43.51 -43.17 -4.31
C GLN A 106 -42.96 -42.35 -3.15
N ARG A 107 -42.70 -41.04 -3.37
CA ARG A 107 -42.18 -40.15 -2.38
C ARG A 107 -42.93 -38.83 -2.37
N PRO A 108 -42.93 -38.12 -1.22
CA PRO A 108 -43.44 -36.73 -1.17
C PRO A 108 -42.53 -35.80 -1.98
N LEU A 109 -43.12 -34.90 -2.76
CA LEU A 109 -42.40 -33.88 -3.52
C LEU A 109 -41.70 -32.90 -2.58
N CYS A 110 -40.51 -32.46 -2.97
CA CYS A 110 -39.68 -31.55 -2.19
C CYS A 110 -39.93 -30.05 -2.52
N ASP A 111 -41.12 -29.73 -3.03
CA ASP A 111 -41.60 -28.34 -3.15
C ASP A 111 -42.08 -27.75 -1.81
N MET A 112 -42.41 -28.62 -0.85
CA MET A 112 -42.76 -28.29 0.53
C MET A 112 -41.84 -29.08 1.47
N LYS A 113 -41.27 -28.41 2.44
CA LYS A 113 -40.41 -29.02 3.47
C LYS A 113 -40.88 -28.65 4.88
N GLN A 114 -40.98 -29.64 5.74
CA GLN A 114 -41.32 -29.47 7.14
C GLN A 114 -40.04 -29.13 7.93
N VAL A 115 -40.03 -27.97 8.55
CA VAL A 115 -38.91 -27.40 9.29
C VAL A 115 -39.26 -27.29 10.75
N LYS A 116 -38.48 -27.84 11.64
CA LYS A 116 -38.59 -27.63 13.07
C LYS A 116 -37.66 -26.48 13.49
N LEU A 117 -38.25 -25.35 13.86
CA LEU A 117 -37.54 -24.19 14.41
C LEU A 117 -37.50 -24.26 15.91
N GLU A 118 -36.34 -24.21 16.51
CA GLU A 118 -36.13 -24.16 17.96
C GLU A 118 -35.73 -22.75 18.36
N ASP A 119 -36.00 -22.39 19.63
CA ASP A 119 -35.71 -21.08 20.17
C ASP A 119 -34.21 -20.76 20.11
N GLY A 120 -33.89 -19.56 19.61
CA GLY A 120 -32.51 -19.09 19.44
C GLY A 120 -31.73 -19.78 18.34
N ARG A 121 -32.39 -20.53 17.42
CA ARG A 121 -31.72 -21.27 16.33
C ARG A 121 -32.27 -20.93 14.95
N ASN A 122 -31.48 -21.16 13.94
CA ASN A 122 -31.86 -21.12 12.54
C ASN A 122 -32.17 -22.55 12.04
N ALA A 123 -33.10 -22.67 11.12
CA ALA A 123 -33.43 -23.93 10.48
C ALA A 123 -33.46 -23.72 8.96
N PRO A 124 -32.55 -24.39 8.17
CA PRO A 124 -32.51 -24.24 6.74
C PRO A 124 -33.55 -25.10 6.03
N ALA A 125 -34.00 -24.66 4.84
CA ALA A 125 -34.77 -25.46 3.91
C ALA A 125 -34.36 -25.11 2.47
N ASP A 126 -33.60 -25.98 1.83
CA ASP A 126 -33.11 -25.78 0.47
C ASP A 126 -34.04 -26.44 -0.56
N PHE A 127 -34.22 -25.75 -1.70
CA PHE A 127 -35.07 -26.22 -2.79
C PHE A 127 -34.26 -26.24 -4.09
N PHE A 128 -34.41 -27.29 -4.91
CA PHE A 128 -33.65 -27.49 -6.13
C PHE A 128 -34.52 -27.29 -7.35
N LEU A 129 -34.19 -26.27 -8.15
CA LEU A 129 -34.89 -25.91 -9.37
C LEU A 129 -33.94 -25.98 -10.57
N PHE A 130 -34.47 -26.26 -11.75
CA PHE A 130 -33.71 -26.27 -13.00
C PHE A 130 -34.52 -25.71 -14.17
N THR A 131 -33.86 -25.43 -15.30
CA THR A 131 -34.52 -25.12 -16.58
C THR A 131 -34.13 -26.13 -17.65
N GLU A 132 -35.07 -26.50 -18.54
CA GLU A 132 -34.80 -27.44 -19.63
C GLU A 132 -34.01 -26.82 -20.79
N ALA A 133 -34.15 -25.52 -20.99
CA ALA A 133 -33.43 -24.80 -22.02
C ALA A 133 -32.37 -23.89 -21.34
N PRO A 134 -31.17 -23.85 -21.87
CA PRO A 134 -30.16 -22.90 -21.39
C PRO A 134 -30.66 -21.48 -21.60
N VAL A 135 -30.88 -20.76 -20.52
CA VAL A 135 -31.21 -19.35 -20.54
C VAL A 135 -30.02 -18.58 -19.94
N ALA A 136 -29.53 -17.57 -20.66
CA ALA A 136 -28.39 -16.82 -20.22
C ALA A 136 -28.64 -16.12 -18.86
N ALA A 137 -27.64 -16.11 -18.02
CA ALA A 137 -27.55 -15.23 -16.88
C ALA A 137 -26.86 -13.93 -17.31
N ASN A 138 -27.36 -12.80 -16.85
CA ASN A 138 -26.75 -11.51 -17.13
C ASN A 138 -26.07 -10.95 -15.88
N VAL A 139 -24.98 -10.24 -16.08
CA VAL A 139 -24.35 -9.44 -15.03
C VAL A 139 -24.09 -8.03 -15.53
N ARG A 140 -24.30 -7.06 -14.67
CA ARG A 140 -23.93 -5.66 -14.87
C ARG A 140 -23.36 -5.12 -13.59
N GLY A 141 -22.34 -4.27 -13.69
CA GLY A 141 -21.77 -3.63 -12.52
C GLY A 141 -20.82 -2.52 -12.86
N PHE A 142 -20.40 -1.83 -11.82
CA PHE A 142 -19.32 -0.84 -11.85
C PHE A 142 -18.16 -1.36 -11.03
N ILE A 143 -16.97 -1.02 -11.47
CA ILE A 143 -15.74 -1.17 -10.68
C ILE A 143 -15.44 0.22 -10.14
N THR A 144 -15.39 0.37 -8.81
CA THR A 144 -15.17 1.68 -8.17
C THR A 144 -13.98 1.62 -7.21
N ASP A 145 -13.21 2.68 -7.19
CA ASP A 145 -12.22 2.95 -6.14
C ASP A 145 -12.89 3.86 -5.10
N ASP A 146 -13.21 3.29 -3.96
CA ASP A 146 -13.90 4.00 -2.88
C ASP A 146 -12.98 4.96 -2.12
N LEU A 147 -11.69 4.94 -2.40
CA LEU A 147 -10.69 5.77 -1.73
C LEU A 147 -10.19 6.93 -2.61
N ASP A 148 -10.79 7.12 -3.78
CA ASP A 148 -10.51 8.22 -4.68
C ASP A 148 -11.79 8.81 -5.30
N ASN A 149 -11.77 10.09 -5.66
CA ASN A 149 -12.91 10.80 -6.23
C ASN A 149 -12.79 10.96 -7.74
N GLU A 150 -13.91 10.81 -8.45
CA GLU A 150 -13.98 11.08 -9.89
C GLU A 150 -13.98 12.60 -10.16
N GLY A 151 -12.88 13.07 -10.72
CA GLY A 151 -12.67 14.47 -11.06
C GLY A 151 -13.08 14.86 -12.47
N ASN A 152 -13.43 13.91 -13.32
CA ASN A 152 -13.84 14.20 -14.70
C ASN A 152 -15.31 14.64 -14.76
N PRO A 153 -15.62 15.89 -15.11
CA PRO A 153 -17.01 16.37 -15.19
C PRO A 153 -17.88 15.65 -16.23
N GLN A 154 -17.28 14.86 -17.11
CA GLN A 154 -17.97 14.08 -18.14
C GLN A 154 -18.28 12.65 -17.70
N ALA A 155 -17.66 12.19 -16.60
CA ALA A 155 -17.93 10.87 -16.06
C ALA A 155 -19.31 10.82 -15.40
N PRO A 156 -20.06 9.73 -15.51
CA PRO A 156 -21.34 9.55 -14.82
C PRO A 156 -21.20 9.59 -13.29
N THR A 157 -20.01 9.25 -12.77
CA THR A 157 -19.66 9.22 -11.35
C THR A 157 -18.96 10.49 -10.87
N PHE A 158 -19.02 11.58 -11.64
CA PHE A 158 -18.39 12.86 -11.27
C PHE A 158 -18.75 13.30 -9.86
N GLY A 159 -17.73 13.57 -9.03
CA GLY A 159 -17.88 13.97 -7.64
C GLY A 159 -18.21 12.81 -6.70
N GLU A 160 -18.21 11.59 -7.21
CA GLU A 160 -18.37 10.35 -6.44
C GLU A 160 -17.07 9.53 -6.51
N LYS A 161 -17.20 8.21 -6.42
CA LYS A 161 -16.07 7.27 -6.46
C LYS A 161 -15.43 7.24 -7.85
N TYR A 162 -14.12 7.21 -7.88
CA TYR A 162 -13.37 7.00 -9.13
C TYR A 162 -13.65 5.61 -9.68
N ALA A 163 -13.89 5.51 -10.97
CA ALA A 163 -14.14 4.24 -11.64
C ALA A 163 -13.01 3.91 -12.62
N PRO A 164 -12.07 3.00 -12.26
CA PRO A 164 -10.94 2.67 -13.12
C PRO A 164 -11.39 2.06 -14.45
N PRO A 165 -10.92 2.61 -15.60
CA PRO A 165 -11.32 2.15 -16.92
C PRO A 165 -10.59 0.89 -17.37
N TRP A 166 -11.21 0.13 -18.26
CA TRP A 166 -10.63 -0.97 -19.05
C TRP A 166 -10.14 -2.16 -18.26
N LEU A 167 -10.51 -2.30 -16.99
CA LEU A 167 -10.06 -3.41 -16.14
C LEU A 167 -10.69 -4.75 -16.58
N PRO A 168 -9.92 -5.84 -16.57
CA PRO A 168 -10.43 -7.17 -16.91
C PRO A 168 -11.32 -7.72 -15.79
N VAL A 169 -12.46 -8.29 -16.19
CA VAL A 169 -13.39 -9.03 -15.33
C VAL A 169 -13.51 -10.44 -15.87
N SER A 170 -13.03 -11.42 -15.13
CA SER A 170 -13.10 -12.83 -15.52
C SER A 170 -14.10 -13.59 -14.68
N PHE A 171 -14.77 -14.56 -15.30
CA PHE A 171 -15.75 -15.43 -14.69
C PHE A 171 -15.26 -16.87 -14.76
N HIS A 172 -15.24 -17.55 -13.62
CA HIS A 172 -14.73 -18.92 -13.50
C HIS A 172 -15.81 -19.84 -12.96
N ASP A 173 -15.85 -21.07 -13.49
CA ASP A 173 -16.66 -22.11 -12.89
C ASP A 173 -16.03 -22.64 -11.59
N TYR A 174 -16.73 -23.50 -10.87
CA TYR A 174 -16.25 -24.02 -9.59
C TYR A 174 -14.95 -24.87 -9.70
N THR A 175 -14.56 -25.27 -10.90
CA THR A 175 -13.28 -25.95 -11.14
C THR A 175 -12.12 -24.96 -11.34
N GLY A 176 -12.41 -23.66 -11.39
CA GLY A 176 -11.44 -22.62 -11.68
C GLY A 176 -11.22 -22.34 -13.16
N ARG A 177 -11.98 -23.00 -14.06
CA ARG A 177 -11.88 -22.75 -15.50
C ARG A 177 -12.56 -21.44 -15.86
N GLU A 178 -11.84 -20.54 -16.53
CA GLU A 178 -12.41 -19.31 -17.07
C GLU A 178 -13.46 -19.63 -18.16
N ILE A 179 -14.67 -19.10 -17.99
CA ILE A 179 -15.79 -19.30 -18.89
C ILE A 179 -16.12 -18.06 -19.72
N ALA A 180 -15.78 -16.89 -19.21
CA ALA A 180 -15.94 -15.62 -19.88
C ALA A 180 -14.96 -14.59 -19.30
N ARG A 181 -14.59 -13.62 -20.15
CA ARG A 181 -13.83 -12.44 -19.79
C ARG A 181 -14.40 -11.25 -20.50
N VAL A 182 -14.62 -10.18 -19.76
CA VAL A 182 -15.03 -8.87 -20.28
C VAL A 182 -14.13 -7.79 -19.70
N TYR A 183 -14.26 -6.59 -20.19
CA TYR A 183 -13.51 -5.43 -19.71
C TYR A 183 -14.48 -4.34 -19.33
N SER A 184 -14.13 -3.54 -18.30
CA SER A 184 -14.89 -2.34 -18.03
C SER A 184 -14.71 -1.32 -19.17
N ASP A 185 -15.66 -0.42 -19.32
CA ASP A 185 -15.57 0.69 -20.26
C ASP A 185 -14.75 1.85 -19.69
N GLU A 186 -14.72 2.97 -20.36
CA GLU A 186 -14.03 4.18 -19.92
C GLU A 186 -14.54 4.79 -18.60
N PHE A 187 -15.70 4.34 -18.13
CA PHE A 187 -16.34 4.77 -16.89
C PHE A 187 -16.43 3.65 -15.84
N GLY A 188 -15.64 2.61 -15.99
CA GLY A 188 -15.61 1.47 -15.05
C GLY A 188 -16.82 0.53 -15.12
N SER A 189 -17.78 0.76 -16.04
CA SER A 189 -18.96 -0.07 -16.19
C SER A 189 -18.65 -1.33 -16.99
N TYR A 190 -19.19 -2.45 -16.60
CA TYR A 190 -19.06 -3.72 -17.33
C TYR A 190 -20.37 -4.48 -17.39
N ASN A 191 -20.51 -5.31 -18.40
CA ASN A 191 -21.61 -6.26 -18.51
C ASN A 191 -21.16 -7.55 -19.20
N ALA A 192 -21.79 -8.65 -18.83
CA ALA A 192 -21.58 -9.94 -19.48
C ALA A 192 -22.88 -10.72 -19.56
N MET A 193 -22.98 -11.54 -20.62
CA MET A 193 -24.00 -12.57 -20.76
C MET A 193 -23.31 -13.91 -20.60
N LEU A 194 -23.70 -14.67 -19.59
CA LEU A 194 -23.05 -15.90 -19.17
C LEU A 194 -23.94 -17.11 -19.43
N PRO A 195 -23.40 -18.29 -19.73
CA PRO A 195 -24.17 -19.52 -19.65
C PRO A 195 -24.66 -19.67 -18.19
N PRO A 196 -25.87 -20.23 -17.97
CA PRO A 196 -26.30 -20.47 -16.60
C PRO A 196 -25.36 -21.48 -15.93
N PRO A 197 -24.97 -21.28 -14.67
CA PRO A 197 -23.94 -22.09 -13.99
C PRO A 197 -24.29 -23.59 -14.01
N PHE A 198 -25.56 -23.95 -13.84
CA PHE A 198 -25.98 -25.35 -13.81
C PHE A 198 -25.81 -26.10 -15.15
N THR A 199 -25.73 -25.38 -16.29
CA THR A 199 -25.45 -26.00 -17.60
C THR A 199 -23.97 -26.06 -17.93
N ASN A 200 -23.16 -25.27 -17.25
CA ASN A 200 -21.74 -25.15 -17.49
C ASN A 200 -20.88 -25.88 -16.45
N ASN A 201 -21.27 -25.81 -15.16
CA ASN A 201 -20.61 -26.54 -14.10
C ASN A 201 -20.84 -28.06 -14.22
N ILE A 202 -19.85 -28.82 -13.80
CA ILE A 202 -19.96 -30.29 -13.78
C ILE A 202 -20.97 -30.69 -12.69
N GLY A 203 -21.99 -31.44 -13.07
CA GLY A 203 -22.99 -31.97 -12.15
C GLY A 203 -22.38 -32.98 -11.18
N SER A 204 -22.88 -32.96 -9.96
CA SER A 204 -22.55 -33.98 -8.97
C SER A 204 -23.24 -35.32 -9.33
N PRO A 205 -22.87 -36.44 -8.68
CA PRO A 205 -23.58 -37.69 -8.77
C PRO A 205 -25.07 -37.60 -8.41
N SER A 206 -25.48 -36.56 -7.65
CA SER A 206 -26.89 -36.31 -7.32
C SER A 206 -27.69 -35.64 -8.46
N GLY A 207 -27.01 -35.16 -9.51
CA GLY A 207 -27.66 -34.48 -10.63
C GLY A 207 -27.82 -32.96 -10.40
N VAL A 208 -27.28 -32.39 -9.32
CA VAL A 208 -27.33 -30.98 -9.01
C VAL A 208 -25.93 -30.36 -9.21
N SER A 209 -25.87 -29.20 -9.82
CA SER A 209 -24.64 -28.46 -9.98
C SER A 209 -24.70 -27.09 -9.27
N PRO A 210 -23.55 -26.54 -8.85
CA PRO A 210 -23.51 -25.22 -8.24
C PRO A 210 -24.07 -24.15 -9.18
N GLN A 211 -24.88 -23.22 -8.62
CA GLN A 211 -25.43 -22.06 -9.33
C GLN A 211 -24.50 -20.85 -9.22
N MET A 212 -23.22 -21.07 -9.08
CA MET A 212 -22.24 -20.04 -8.71
C MET A 212 -21.11 -19.98 -9.72
N TYR A 213 -20.64 -18.75 -9.95
CA TYR A 213 -19.39 -18.46 -10.61
C TYR A 213 -18.51 -17.63 -9.68
N GLU A 214 -17.22 -17.85 -9.77
CA GLU A 214 -16.23 -16.94 -9.20
C GLU A 214 -16.01 -15.80 -10.20
N VAL A 215 -16.14 -14.57 -9.73
CA VAL A 215 -15.92 -13.34 -10.50
C VAL A 215 -14.66 -12.69 -9.99
N CYS A 216 -13.67 -12.50 -10.84
CA CYS A 216 -12.43 -11.85 -10.50
C CYS A 216 -12.34 -10.50 -11.22
N ILE A 217 -12.29 -9.42 -10.43
CA ILE A 217 -12.08 -8.05 -10.92
C ILE A 217 -10.57 -7.80 -11.01
N ASN A 218 -10.14 -7.09 -12.04
CA ASN A 218 -8.73 -6.85 -12.35
C ASN A 218 -7.93 -8.15 -12.41
N SER A 219 -8.44 -9.12 -13.16
CA SER A 219 -7.87 -10.48 -13.26
C SER A 219 -6.56 -10.48 -14.05
N PRO A 220 -5.42 -10.86 -13.43
CA PRO A 220 -4.08 -10.59 -13.97
C PRO A 220 -3.67 -11.49 -15.15
N TYR A 221 -4.27 -12.66 -15.27
CA TYR A 221 -3.92 -13.63 -16.30
C TYR A 221 -5.12 -14.11 -17.08
N MET A 222 -4.88 -14.43 -18.35
CA MET A 222 -5.85 -15.04 -19.25
C MET A 222 -5.24 -16.24 -19.98
N THR A 223 -6.08 -17.16 -20.42
CA THR A 223 -5.62 -18.24 -21.30
C THR A 223 -5.53 -17.71 -22.73
N ASP A 224 -4.35 -17.71 -23.31
CA ASP A 224 -4.16 -17.34 -24.71
C ASP A 224 -4.92 -18.32 -25.61
N PRO A 225 -5.90 -17.84 -26.40
CA PRO A 225 -6.68 -18.74 -27.29
C PRO A 225 -5.85 -19.46 -28.34
N ALA A 226 -4.71 -18.93 -28.71
CA ALA A 226 -3.86 -19.49 -29.76
C ALA A 226 -2.93 -20.59 -29.24
N SER A 227 -2.34 -20.41 -28.07
CA SER A 227 -1.37 -21.35 -27.51
C SER A 227 -1.92 -22.22 -26.39
N GLY A 228 -3.04 -21.83 -25.78
CA GLY A 228 -3.56 -22.43 -24.55
C GLY A 228 -2.73 -22.15 -23.28
N ASN A 229 -1.73 -21.31 -23.38
CA ASN A 229 -0.87 -20.93 -22.25
C ASN A 229 -1.50 -19.80 -21.44
N LEU A 230 -1.15 -19.77 -20.16
CA LEU A 230 -1.52 -18.66 -19.29
C LEU A 230 -0.58 -17.48 -19.57
N ILE A 231 -1.13 -16.36 -20.05
CA ILE A 231 -0.42 -15.11 -20.34
C ILE A 231 -0.96 -13.99 -19.47
N LYS A 232 -0.15 -12.96 -19.23
CA LYS A 232 -0.60 -11.74 -18.54
C LYS A 232 -1.63 -11.01 -19.40
N ASP A 233 -2.74 -10.58 -18.79
CA ASP A 233 -3.71 -9.73 -19.45
C ASP A 233 -3.12 -8.34 -19.70
N PRO A 234 -3.16 -7.81 -20.94
CA PRO A 234 -2.58 -6.50 -21.25
C PRO A 234 -3.30 -5.35 -20.56
N ASN A 235 -4.55 -5.52 -20.14
CA ASN A 235 -5.34 -4.52 -19.44
C ASN A 235 -5.32 -4.69 -17.91
N PHE A 236 -4.56 -5.67 -17.39
CA PHE A 236 -4.35 -5.78 -15.95
C PHE A 236 -3.62 -4.54 -15.42
N ASP A 237 -4.25 -3.83 -14.50
CA ASP A 237 -3.62 -2.70 -13.82
C ASP A 237 -2.96 -3.14 -12.50
N PRO A 238 -1.61 -3.15 -12.44
CA PRO A 238 -0.91 -3.59 -11.23
C PRO A 238 -1.03 -2.60 -10.06
N GLN A 239 -1.54 -1.39 -10.26
CA GLN A 239 -1.78 -0.40 -9.20
C GLN A 239 -3.02 -0.71 -8.37
N TYR A 240 -3.85 -1.66 -8.82
CA TYR A 240 -5.05 -2.12 -8.11
C TYR A 240 -4.95 -3.57 -7.67
N SER A 241 -5.74 -3.91 -6.67
CA SER A 241 -5.89 -5.29 -6.21
C SER A 241 -6.55 -6.16 -7.28
N ASN A 242 -6.33 -7.48 -7.18
CA ASN A 242 -7.16 -8.48 -7.82
C ASN A 242 -8.11 -9.05 -6.77
N THR A 243 -9.41 -8.82 -6.94
CA THR A 243 -10.43 -9.28 -6.00
C THR A 243 -11.31 -10.32 -6.67
N CYS A 244 -11.41 -11.51 -6.08
CA CYS A 244 -12.27 -12.59 -6.55
C CYS A 244 -13.38 -12.85 -5.53
N LEU A 245 -14.61 -12.95 -6.01
CA LEU A 245 -15.81 -13.15 -5.20
C LEU A 245 -16.69 -14.23 -5.85
N VAL A 246 -17.35 -15.03 -5.04
CA VAL A 246 -18.25 -16.07 -5.53
C VAL A 246 -19.69 -15.59 -5.44
N PHE A 247 -20.39 -15.58 -6.57
CA PHE A 247 -21.78 -15.14 -6.66
C PHE A 247 -22.67 -16.14 -7.37
N GLN A 248 -23.93 -16.11 -7.02
CA GLN A 248 -24.97 -16.88 -7.68
C GLN A 248 -25.50 -16.12 -8.90
N PHE A 249 -25.60 -16.83 -10.01
CA PHE A 249 -26.15 -16.33 -11.28
C PHE A 249 -27.35 -17.14 -11.71
N MET A 250 -28.51 -16.51 -11.68
CA MET A 250 -29.76 -17.14 -12.03
C MET A 250 -30.06 -17.01 -13.52
N PRO A 251 -30.48 -18.09 -14.20
CA PRO A 251 -30.91 -18.03 -15.59
C PRO A 251 -32.03 -17.02 -15.83
N GLY A 252 -31.87 -16.18 -16.85
CA GLY A 252 -32.86 -15.17 -17.22
C GLY A 252 -32.97 -13.97 -16.29
N ALA A 253 -32.10 -13.89 -15.27
CA ALA A 253 -32.02 -12.76 -14.35
C ALA A 253 -30.76 -11.92 -14.63
N THR A 254 -30.81 -10.67 -14.19
CA THR A 254 -29.62 -9.79 -14.18
C THR A 254 -29.12 -9.66 -12.74
N THR A 255 -27.86 -10.01 -12.53
CA THR A 255 -27.14 -9.76 -11.29
C THR A 255 -26.47 -8.41 -11.40
N TYR A 256 -26.73 -7.51 -10.45
CA TYR A 256 -26.04 -6.24 -10.33
C TYR A 256 -24.89 -6.42 -9.35
N LEU A 257 -23.68 -6.13 -9.82
CA LEU A 257 -22.46 -6.42 -9.07
C LEU A 257 -21.50 -5.22 -9.13
N ASP A 258 -21.79 -4.22 -8.30
CA ASP A 258 -20.88 -3.13 -8.09
C ASP A 258 -19.78 -3.60 -7.14
N THR A 259 -18.54 -3.53 -7.60
CA THR A 259 -17.41 -4.11 -6.87
C THR A 259 -16.37 -3.05 -6.58
N PRO A 260 -16.11 -2.76 -5.29
CA PRO A 260 -15.01 -1.90 -4.93
C PRO A 260 -13.68 -2.59 -5.26
N ILE A 261 -12.77 -1.80 -5.81
CA ILE A 261 -11.38 -2.20 -6.01
C ILE A 261 -10.48 -1.35 -5.11
N ILE A 262 -9.37 -1.93 -4.68
CA ILE A 262 -8.52 -1.30 -3.69
C ILE A 262 -7.23 -0.85 -4.35
N PRO A 263 -6.84 0.44 -4.21
CA PRO A 263 -5.58 0.93 -4.72
C PRO A 263 -4.40 0.35 -3.94
N LYS A 264 -3.35 -0.02 -4.64
CA LYS A 264 -2.04 -0.39 -4.09
C LYS A 264 -1.08 0.81 -4.08
N ALA A 265 -1.30 1.75 -5.00
CA ALA A 265 -0.44 2.91 -5.19
C ALA A 265 -1.14 4.20 -4.78
N ALA A 266 -0.36 5.17 -4.32
CA ALA A 266 -0.83 6.54 -4.19
C ALA A 266 -1.27 7.06 -5.57
N ASN A 267 -2.46 7.63 -5.64
CA ASN A 267 -3.07 8.15 -6.87
C ASN A 267 -3.21 7.10 -7.99
N ALA A 268 -3.54 5.85 -7.62
CA ALA A 268 -3.76 4.77 -8.57
C ALA A 268 -4.80 5.16 -9.63
N GLY A 269 -4.57 4.70 -10.87
CA GLY A 269 -5.52 4.86 -11.96
C GLY A 269 -5.75 6.29 -12.47
N ARG A 270 -5.36 7.31 -11.76
CA ARG A 270 -5.53 8.69 -12.22
C ARG A 270 -4.73 8.92 -13.50
N GLY A 271 -5.46 9.29 -14.56
CA GLY A 271 -4.87 9.54 -15.86
C GLY A 271 -4.08 10.85 -15.96
N GLN A 272 -4.07 11.68 -14.89
CA GLN A 272 -3.40 12.98 -14.85
C GLN A 272 -2.28 12.95 -13.81
N PHE A 273 -1.16 13.58 -14.12
CA PHE A 273 -0.01 13.68 -13.21
C PHE A 273 0.38 12.35 -12.56
N PRO A 274 0.74 11.31 -13.36
CA PRO A 274 1.16 10.04 -12.78
C PRO A 274 2.36 10.24 -11.86
N THR A 275 2.38 9.52 -10.76
CA THR A 275 3.43 9.63 -9.75
C THR A 275 4.77 9.18 -10.30
N ASP A 276 5.77 10.04 -10.23
CA ASP A 276 7.14 9.77 -10.71
C ASP A 276 7.93 8.99 -9.66
N CYS A 277 7.84 7.67 -9.72
CA CYS A 277 8.56 6.76 -8.83
C CYS A 277 9.75 6.04 -9.51
N GLU A 278 10.22 6.58 -10.62
CA GLU A 278 11.45 6.12 -11.26
C GLU A 278 12.63 7.04 -10.92
N PHE A 279 13.83 6.50 -10.98
CA PHE A 279 15.02 7.31 -10.70
C PHE A 279 15.18 8.46 -11.69
N PRO A 280 15.81 9.56 -11.27
CA PRO A 280 16.07 10.68 -12.15
C PRO A 280 16.84 10.28 -13.41
N HIS A 281 16.59 10.99 -14.51
CA HIS A 281 17.32 10.79 -15.78
C HIS A 281 18.83 10.84 -15.57
N HIS A 282 19.58 9.95 -16.24
CA HIS A 282 21.03 9.75 -16.10
C HIS A 282 21.48 9.27 -14.70
N THR A 283 20.63 8.66 -13.93
CA THR A 283 21.03 7.88 -12.74
C THR A 283 21.37 6.44 -13.17
N PRO A 284 22.57 5.94 -12.90
CA PRO A 284 22.95 4.59 -13.32
C PRO A 284 22.18 3.54 -12.49
N VAL A 285 21.58 2.56 -13.17
CA VAL A 285 20.83 1.48 -12.55
C VAL A 285 21.40 0.14 -12.97
N ILE A 286 21.77 -0.69 -12.00
CA ILE A 286 22.23 -2.05 -12.22
C ILE A 286 21.03 -2.96 -12.52
N GLN A 287 20.98 -3.56 -13.71
CA GLN A 287 19.98 -4.54 -14.10
C GLN A 287 20.31 -5.94 -13.61
N LYS A 288 21.58 -6.34 -13.76
CA LYS A 288 22.12 -7.60 -13.24
C LYS A 288 23.64 -7.56 -13.10
N VAL A 289 24.14 -8.44 -12.24
CA VAL A 289 25.59 -8.74 -12.16
C VAL A 289 25.79 -10.22 -12.44
N ASP A 290 26.84 -10.53 -13.17
CA ASP A 290 27.22 -11.89 -13.54
C ASP A 290 28.73 -12.13 -13.42
N SER A 291 29.13 -13.38 -13.26
CA SER A 291 30.53 -13.80 -13.17
C SER A 291 30.73 -15.21 -13.73
N ALA A 292 31.96 -15.65 -13.86
CA ALA A 292 32.25 -17.04 -14.26
C ALA A 292 31.83 -18.09 -13.19
N ASP A 293 31.63 -17.66 -11.94
CA ASP A 293 31.18 -18.52 -10.85
C ASP A 293 29.63 -18.45 -10.68
N GLY A 294 28.94 -17.63 -11.48
CA GLY A 294 27.48 -17.43 -11.56
C GLY A 294 26.99 -16.26 -10.71
N GLY A 295 26.23 -15.32 -11.33
CA GLY A 295 25.61 -14.17 -10.69
C GLY A 295 26.58 -13.25 -9.95
N PRO A 296 26.07 -12.52 -8.93
CA PRO A 296 26.86 -11.61 -8.11
C PRO A 296 27.71 -12.38 -7.07
N TYR A 297 28.38 -13.42 -7.53
CA TYR A 297 29.25 -14.25 -6.70
C TYR A 297 30.57 -14.53 -7.40
N VAL A 298 31.63 -14.42 -6.67
CA VAL A 298 32.95 -14.88 -7.09
C VAL A 298 33.56 -15.77 -6.00
N ALA A 299 34.01 -16.96 -6.36
CA ALA A 299 34.80 -17.77 -5.45
C ALA A 299 36.07 -17.00 -5.05
N LYS A 300 36.44 -17.09 -3.75
CA LYS A 300 37.53 -16.24 -3.21
C LYS A 300 38.79 -16.25 -4.12
N PRO A 301 39.21 -15.11 -4.63
CA PRO A 301 40.34 -15.07 -5.57
C PRO A 301 41.64 -15.53 -4.91
N VAL A 302 42.37 -16.41 -5.57
CA VAL A 302 43.71 -16.88 -5.16
C VAL A 302 44.68 -16.61 -6.26
N GLY A 303 45.67 -15.73 -6.03
CA GLY A 303 46.75 -15.44 -6.96
C GLY A 303 46.43 -14.58 -8.19
N GLY A 304 45.21 -14.06 -8.29
CA GLY A 304 44.76 -13.15 -9.38
C GLY A 304 43.34 -12.67 -9.08
N GLY A 305 42.88 -11.61 -9.77
CA GLY A 305 41.49 -11.14 -9.66
C GLY A 305 40.52 -12.02 -10.45
N LYS A 306 39.25 -12.00 -10.04
CA LYS A 306 38.15 -12.56 -10.82
C LYS A 306 37.30 -11.44 -11.44
N GLU A 307 36.78 -11.70 -12.60
CA GLU A 307 36.01 -10.70 -13.35
C GLU A 307 34.52 -10.82 -13.01
N ILE A 308 33.89 -9.66 -12.90
CA ILE A 308 32.43 -9.51 -12.86
C ILE A 308 31.97 -8.65 -14.03
N MET A 309 30.79 -8.96 -14.54
CA MET A 309 30.11 -8.20 -15.59
C MET A 309 28.87 -7.55 -14.98
N ILE A 310 28.79 -6.24 -15.07
CA ILE A 310 27.72 -5.41 -14.51
C ILE A 310 26.94 -4.86 -15.71
N TYR A 311 25.64 -5.13 -15.78
CA TYR A 311 24.78 -4.70 -16.86
C TYR A 311 23.86 -3.60 -16.38
N SER A 312 23.71 -2.55 -17.18
CA SER A 312 22.79 -1.45 -16.89
C SER A 312 21.34 -1.77 -17.28
N ALA A 313 20.41 -0.99 -16.74
CA ALA A 313 19.01 -1.00 -17.19
C ALA A 313 18.82 -0.31 -18.55
N GLY A 314 19.82 0.45 -19.03
CA GLY A 314 19.75 1.16 -20.30
C GLY A 314 18.66 2.23 -20.32
N THR A 315 18.06 2.44 -21.50
CA THR A 315 16.94 3.37 -21.67
C THR A 315 15.62 2.65 -21.39
N VAL A 316 14.82 3.18 -20.45
CA VAL A 316 13.53 2.63 -20.06
C VAL A 316 12.42 3.64 -20.37
N GLU A 317 11.26 3.13 -20.76
CA GLU A 317 10.04 3.90 -20.88
C GLU A 317 9.37 4.01 -19.51
N VAL A 318 9.02 5.25 -19.09
CA VAL A 318 8.46 5.55 -17.78
C VAL A 318 7.21 6.44 -17.91
N PRO A 319 6.28 6.46 -16.96
CA PRO A 319 5.19 7.42 -16.95
C PRO A 319 5.73 8.85 -16.98
N ASN A 320 5.05 9.72 -17.74
CA ASN A 320 5.41 11.13 -17.81
C ASN A 320 4.68 11.92 -16.73
N PRO A 321 5.34 12.43 -15.69
CA PRO A 321 4.69 13.13 -14.58
C PRO A 321 3.99 14.44 -15.00
N TYR A 322 4.31 14.97 -16.19
CA TYR A 322 3.68 16.15 -16.74
C TYR A 322 2.48 15.85 -17.65
N TYR A 323 2.03 14.61 -17.71
CA TYR A 323 0.86 14.24 -18.48
C TYR A 323 -0.42 14.70 -17.78
N GLU A 324 -1.17 15.59 -18.41
CA GLU A 324 -2.39 16.22 -17.87
C GLU A 324 -3.69 15.47 -18.27
N GLY A 325 -3.58 14.26 -18.78
CA GLY A 325 -4.75 13.47 -19.20
C GLY A 325 -5.03 13.51 -20.70
N PRO A 326 -6.18 12.96 -21.16
CA PRO A 326 -6.56 12.95 -22.56
C PRO A 326 -6.66 14.37 -23.11
N GLY A 327 -5.89 14.69 -24.14
CA GLY A 327 -5.80 16.04 -24.71
C GLY A 327 -4.59 16.85 -24.27
N SER A 328 -3.80 16.35 -23.35
CA SER A 328 -2.50 16.93 -23.02
C SER A 328 -1.58 16.98 -24.25
N SER A 329 -0.80 18.05 -24.34
CA SER A 329 0.30 18.13 -25.33
C SER A 329 1.49 17.23 -24.94
N ASN A 330 1.58 16.87 -23.65
CA ASN A 330 2.61 15.97 -23.14
C ASN A 330 2.23 14.50 -23.41
N PRO A 331 3.14 13.67 -23.88
CA PRO A 331 2.88 12.25 -24.07
C PRO A 331 2.66 11.55 -22.73
N LYS A 332 1.90 10.44 -22.73
CA LYS A 332 1.61 9.65 -21.53
C LYS A 332 2.87 9.03 -20.89
N THR A 333 3.87 8.73 -21.73
CA THR A 333 5.14 8.14 -21.30
C THR A 333 6.32 8.96 -21.82
N THR A 334 7.46 8.83 -21.19
CA THR A 334 8.73 9.40 -21.62
C THR A 334 9.85 8.36 -21.44
N PHE A 335 11.06 8.65 -21.98
CA PHE A 335 12.20 7.74 -21.88
C PHE A 335 13.26 8.31 -20.94
N ARG A 336 13.81 7.48 -20.06
CA ARG A 336 14.94 7.81 -19.20
C ARG A 336 16.12 6.91 -19.46
N ASP A 337 17.30 7.52 -19.54
CA ASP A 337 18.57 6.80 -19.63
C ASP A 337 19.07 6.46 -18.22
N HIS A 338 19.11 5.16 -17.91
CA HIS A 338 19.68 4.57 -16.72
C HIS A 338 20.95 3.77 -17.01
N GLY A 339 21.57 4.01 -18.16
CA GLY A 339 22.86 3.45 -18.53
C GLY A 339 24.01 4.02 -17.70
N PHE A 340 25.18 3.42 -17.82
CA PHE A 340 26.39 3.85 -17.11
C PHE A 340 27.08 5.06 -17.76
N GLY A 341 26.55 5.58 -18.87
CA GLY A 341 27.18 6.65 -19.64
C GLY A 341 28.41 6.20 -20.43
N ALA A 342 28.84 7.04 -21.37
CA ALA A 342 30.01 6.73 -22.22
C ALA A 342 31.35 7.05 -21.53
N ALA A 343 31.37 8.01 -20.62
CA ALA A 343 32.56 8.37 -19.86
C ALA A 343 32.77 7.39 -18.70
N GLN A 344 34.00 6.90 -18.57
CA GLN A 344 34.33 5.99 -17.46
C GLN A 344 34.18 6.70 -16.12
N GLY A 345 33.36 6.14 -15.26
CA GLY A 345 33.17 6.55 -13.90
C GLY A 345 33.88 5.67 -12.87
N VAL A 346 33.23 5.40 -11.76
CA VAL A 346 33.77 4.63 -10.64
C VAL A 346 32.86 3.44 -10.32
N VAL A 347 33.45 2.30 -10.03
CA VAL A 347 32.76 1.14 -9.44
C VAL A 347 33.39 0.85 -8.10
N THR A 348 32.56 0.73 -7.07
CA THR A 348 33.03 0.37 -5.72
C THR A 348 32.37 -0.92 -5.23
N LEU A 349 33.10 -1.71 -4.45
CA LEU A 349 32.61 -2.87 -3.73
C LEU A 349 32.99 -2.69 -2.26
N ASP A 350 31.98 -2.61 -1.38
CA ASP A 350 32.16 -2.32 0.05
C ASP A 350 32.99 -1.01 0.27
N GLY A 351 32.76 0.00 -0.59
CA GLY A 351 33.49 1.27 -0.60
C GLY A 351 34.87 1.24 -1.28
N ASP A 352 35.45 0.07 -1.54
CA ASP A 352 36.72 -0.08 -2.23
C ASP A 352 36.56 0.01 -3.76
N LYS A 353 37.36 0.85 -4.42
CA LYS A 353 37.31 0.98 -5.88
C LYS A 353 37.77 -0.30 -6.56
N LEU A 354 36.99 -0.78 -7.52
CA LEU A 354 37.35 -1.88 -8.40
C LEU A 354 38.22 -1.39 -9.58
N LYS A 355 39.06 -2.28 -10.10
CA LYS A 355 39.78 -2.05 -11.34
C LYS A 355 38.85 -2.30 -12.52
N ILE A 356 38.59 -1.25 -13.32
CA ILE A 356 37.76 -1.34 -14.51
C ILE A 356 38.64 -1.94 -15.65
N LEU A 357 38.11 -2.95 -16.31
CA LEU A 357 38.68 -3.61 -17.46
C LEU A 357 38.06 -3.14 -18.78
N GLU A 358 36.74 -2.86 -18.74
CA GLU A 358 35.96 -2.38 -19.86
C GLU A 358 34.81 -1.51 -19.34
N TRP A 359 34.43 -0.47 -20.09
CA TRP A 359 33.32 0.43 -19.74
C TRP A 359 32.53 0.82 -20.98
N SER A 360 31.24 0.63 -20.93
CA SER A 360 30.27 1.14 -21.90
C SER A 360 29.00 1.63 -21.17
N ALA A 361 28.09 2.24 -21.91
CA ALA A 361 26.78 2.64 -21.32
C ALA A 361 25.96 1.45 -20.84
N ASP A 362 26.12 0.29 -21.50
CA ASP A 362 25.29 -0.90 -21.23
C ASP A 362 25.97 -1.90 -20.29
N MET A 363 27.32 -1.91 -20.25
CA MET A 363 28.07 -2.95 -19.54
C MET A 363 29.42 -2.45 -19.04
N ILE A 364 29.74 -2.85 -17.81
CA ILE A 364 31.07 -2.66 -17.20
C ILE A 364 31.65 -4.04 -16.87
N ARG A 365 32.93 -4.24 -17.19
CA ARG A 365 33.71 -5.39 -16.75
C ARG A 365 34.73 -4.92 -15.72
N ALA A 366 34.69 -5.50 -14.52
CA ALA A 366 35.55 -5.09 -13.40
C ALA A 366 36.20 -6.29 -12.72
N GLU A 367 37.38 -6.06 -12.13
CA GLU A 367 38.15 -7.08 -11.43
C GLU A 367 37.95 -7.02 -9.91
N VAL A 368 37.51 -8.14 -9.34
CA VAL A 368 37.43 -8.38 -7.90
C VAL A 368 38.72 -9.07 -7.45
N ALA A 369 39.60 -8.35 -6.78
CA ALA A 369 40.88 -8.85 -6.28
C ALA A 369 40.71 -9.54 -4.91
N SER A 370 41.73 -10.26 -4.45
CA SER A 370 41.72 -11.00 -3.17
C SER A 370 41.57 -10.14 -1.91
N LYS A 371 41.80 -8.83 -2.01
CA LYS A 371 41.59 -7.85 -0.92
C LYS A 371 40.12 -7.49 -0.70
N HIS A 372 39.28 -7.63 -1.73
CA HIS A 372 37.88 -7.25 -1.63
C HIS A 372 37.08 -8.28 -0.80
N ARG A 373 36.02 -7.79 -0.20
CA ARG A 373 35.11 -8.58 0.66
C ARG A 373 33.71 -8.58 0.05
N THR A 374 32.87 -9.47 0.53
CA THR A 374 31.43 -9.42 0.29
C THR A 374 30.88 -8.07 0.73
N GLY A 375 30.13 -7.39 -0.14
CA GLY A 375 29.56 -6.09 0.16
C GLY A 375 28.80 -5.48 -0.99
N GLN A 376 28.39 -4.24 -0.77
CA GLN A 376 27.58 -3.45 -1.69
C GLN A 376 28.39 -3.03 -2.91
N LEU A 377 27.92 -3.39 -4.09
CA LEU A 377 28.45 -2.92 -5.37
C LEU A 377 27.68 -1.67 -5.79
N MET A 378 28.40 -0.57 -6.07
CA MET A 378 27.83 0.69 -6.53
C MET A 378 28.53 1.18 -7.78
N VAL A 379 27.78 1.89 -8.63
CA VAL A 379 28.30 2.50 -9.86
C VAL A 379 28.05 4.01 -9.81
N GLU A 380 29.06 4.79 -10.11
CA GLU A 380 29.01 6.24 -10.30
C GLU A 380 29.35 6.57 -11.77
N ARG A 381 28.52 7.36 -12.43
CA ARG A 381 28.75 7.78 -13.82
C ARG A 381 29.90 8.80 -13.91
N GLY A 382 30.71 8.68 -14.96
CA GLY A 382 31.85 9.59 -15.18
C GLY A 382 31.45 10.93 -15.84
N ASP A 383 30.30 11.02 -16.47
CA ASP A 383 29.84 12.23 -17.17
C ASP A 383 29.13 13.24 -16.28
N ASN A 384 28.47 12.80 -15.21
CA ASN A 384 27.68 13.66 -14.31
C ASN A 384 28.00 13.44 -12.81
N GLY A 385 28.80 12.43 -12.46
CA GLY A 385 29.13 12.10 -11.07
C GLY A 385 27.99 11.47 -10.25
N ARG A 386 26.83 11.18 -10.86
CA ARG A 386 25.73 10.53 -10.17
C ARG A 386 26.04 9.09 -9.81
N GLN A 387 25.77 8.74 -8.56
CA GLN A 387 25.84 7.38 -8.08
C GLN A 387 24.45 6.72 -8.16
N GLY A 388 24.39 5.44 -8.47
CA GLY A 388 23.15 4.66 -8.39
C GLY A 388 22.63 4.63 -6.95
N LEU A 389 21.31 4.75 -6.77
CA LEU A 389 20.69 4.65 -5.44
C LEU A 389 20.55 3.18 -5.01
N LEU A 390 20.34 2.27 -5.95
CA LEU A 390 20.39 0.83 -5.73
C LEU A 390 21.71 0.26 -6.24
N GLY A 391 22.24 -0.66 -5.46
CA GLY A 391 23.34 -1.52 -5.87
C GLY A 391 22.90 -2.97 -5.95
N ILE A 392 23.85 -3.84 -5.67
CA ILE A 392 23.64 -5.27 -5.45
C ILE A 392 24.73 -5.80 -4.53
N THR A 393 24.46 -6.76 -3.69
CA THR A 393 25.50 -7.40 -2.90
C THR A 393 26.29 -8.37 -3.78
N VAL A 394 27.61 -8.17 -3.90
CA VAL A 394 28.52 -9.13 -4.54
C VAL A 394 29.22 -9.97 -3.47
N HIS A 395 29.05 -11.28 -3.56
CA HIS A 395 29.63 -12.23 -2.62
C HIS A 395 31.03 -12.63 -3.07
N VAL A 396 32.01 -12.48 -2.18
CA VAL A 396 33.42 -12.85 -2.40
C VAL A 396 33.78 -14.04 -1.52
N GLY A 397 33.62 -15.24 -2.05
CA GLY A 397 33.58 -16.50 -1.31
C GLY A 397 32.23 -16.68 -0.60
N ALA A 398 31.95 -17.91 -0.22
CA ALA A 398 30.79 -18.27 0.58
C ALA A 398 31.25 -19.01 1.84
N SER A 399 30.53 -18.85 2.95
CA SER A 399 30.75 -19.59 4.19
C SER A 399 30.15 -20.99 4.12
N GLY A 400 29.04 -21.14 3.41
CA GLY A 400 28.32 -22.39 3.16
C GLY A 400 28.41 -22.85 1.71
N SER A 401 27.52 -23.76 1.34
CA SER A 401 27.37 -24.19 -0.05
C SER A 401 26.73 -23.10 -0.92
N VAL A 402 26.97 -23.16 -2.23
CA VAL A 402 26.32 -22.28 -3.19
C VAL A 402 25.37 -23.10 -4.03
N HIS A 403 24.09 -22.70 -4.01
CA HIS A 403 23.01 -23.30 -4.77
C HIS A 403 22.62 -22.35 -5.91
N HIS A 404 22.47 -22.88 -7.10
CA HIS A 404 22.01 -22.12 -8.27
C HIS A 404 20.56 -22.53 -8.59
N VAL A 405 19.71 -21.55 -8.81
CA VAL A 405 18.31 -21.72 -9.25
C VAL A 405 18.18 -21.13 -10.63
N ALA A 406 18.09 -21.99 -11.63
CA ALA A 406 17.90 -21.57 -13.02
C ALA A 406 16.44 -21.14 -13.29
N ASN A 407 16.24 -20.39 -14.38
CA ASN A 407 14.90 -19.99 -14.78
C ASN A 407 14.00 -21.21 -15.00
N GLY A 408 12.87 -21.27 -14.29
CA GLY A 408 11.93 -22.37 -14.33
C GLY A 408 12.13 -23.42 -13.23
N GLU A 409 13.17 -23.32 -12.41
CA GLU A 409 13.31 -24.11 -11.17
C GLU A 409 12.63 -23.42 -10.00
N SER A 410 12.42 -24.13 -8.89
CA SER A 410 11.76 -23.62 -7.68
C SER A 410 12.77 -23.00 -6.71
N ILE A 411 12.56 -21.74 -6.35
CA ILE A 411 13.31 -21.08 -5.27
C ILE A 411 13.03 -21.77 -3.93
N GLN A 412 11.76 -22.15 -3.70
CA GLN A 412 11.38 -22.78 -2.46
C GLN A 412 12.08 -24.14 -2.25
N ASP A 413 12.23 -24.92 -3.31
CA ASP A 413 12.95 -26.20 -3.22
C ASP A 413 14.43 -25.98 -2.91
N ALA A 414 15.04 -24.91 -3.41
CA ALA A 414 16.41 -24.56 -3.06
C ALA A 414 16.52 -24.16 -1.57
N ILE A 415 15.57 -23.37 -1.04
CA ILE A 415 15.51 -23.04 0.40
C ILE A 415 15.36 -24.33 1.24
N ASP A 416 14.50 -25.24 0.82
CA ASP A 416 14.25 -26.48 1.55
C ASP A 416 15.49 -27.38 1.64
N ASN A 417 16.28 -27.41 0.58
CA ASN A 417 17.50 -28.23 0.48
C ASN A 417 18.75 -27.55 1.06
N ALA A 418 18.72 -26.24 1.28
CA ALA A 418 19.86 -25.49 1.82
C ALA A 418 20.07 -25.76 3.31
N ALA A 419 21.33 -25.69 3.74
CA ALA A 419 21.71 -25.62 5.15
C ALA A 419 21.81 -24.15 5.61
N ALA A 420 21.85 -23.94 6.93
CA ALA A 420 22.10 -22.60 7.48
C ALA A 420 23.46 -22.06 7.03
N GLY A 421 23.48 -20.81 6.56
CA GLY A 421 24.66 -20.15 6.02
C GLY A 421 24.90 -20.37 4.52
N ASP A 422 24.05 -21.16 3.85
CA ASP A 422 24.17 -21.37 2.40
C ASP A 422 23.73 -20.14 1.59
N LEU A 423 24.34 -19.98 0.41
CA LEU A 423 24.04 -18.95 -0.57
C LEU A 423 23.18 -19.54 -1.69
N ILE A 424 21.99 -18.98 -1.89
CA ILE A 424 21.07 -19.36 -2.97
C ILE A 424 21.08 -18.24 -4.01
N LEU A 425 21.61 -18.54 -5.19
CA LEU A 425 21.75 -17.63 -6.33
C LEU A 425 20.63 -17.88 -7.33
N VAL A 426 19.79 -16.87 -7.59
CA VAL A 426 18.60 -16.99 -8.45
C VAL A 426 18.79 -16.24 -9.75
N GLU A 427 18.75 -16.95 -10.86
CA GLU A 427 18.85 -16.38 -12.22
C GLU A 427 17.63 -15.48 -12.56
N PRO A 428 17.76 -14.60 -13.56
CA PRO A 428 16.62 -13.86 -14.09
C PRO A 428 15.51 -14.78 -14.57
N GLY A 429 14.27 -14.54 -14.09
CA GLY A 429 13.08 -15.32 -14.40
C GLY A 429 11.87 -14.82 -13.64
N ASP A 430 10.65 -15.25 -14.03
CA ASP A 430 9.39 -14.97 -13.31
C ASP A 430 9.01 -16.20 -12.48
N TYR A 431 9.29 -16.14 -11.17
CA TYR A 431 9.06 -17.23 -10.22
C TYR A 431 7.73 -17.00 -9.49
N ARG A 432 6.70 -17.71 -9.94
CA ARG A 432 5.34 -17.63 -9.37
C ARG A 432 5.22 -18.51 -8.13
N GLU A 433 5.84 -18.07 -7.07
CA GLU A 433 5.90 -18.79 -5.80
C GLU A 433 5.62 -17.85 -4.63
N LEU A 434 4.93 -18.36 -3.61
CA LEU A 434 4.90 -17.76 -2.28
C LEU A 434 6.00 -18.42 -1.46
N LEU A 435 7.05 -17.69 -1.17
CA LEU A 435 8.23 -18.24 -0.51
C LEU A 435 8.08 -18.27 1.01
N ILE A 436 8.68 -19.27 1.65
CA ILE A 436 8.81 -19.39 3.10
C ILE A 436 10.30 -19.49 3.43
N VAL A 437 10.84 -18.43 4.02
CA VAL A 437 12.22 -18.40 4.53
C VAL A 437 12.16 -18.74 6.02
N TYR A 438 12.57 -19.95 6.36
CA TYR A 438 12.52 -20.51 7.73
C TYR A 438 13.90 -21.00 8.22
N LYS A 439 14.95 -20.58 7.51
CA LYS A 439 16.34 -20.93 7.78
C LYS A 439 17.23 -19.72 7.62
N ASP A 440 18.38 -19.72 8.26
CA ASP A 440 19.44 -18.73 8.08
C ASP A 440 20.13 -18.91 6.71
N VAL A 441 19.52 -18.46 5.63
CA VAL A 441 20.04 -18.54 4.26
C VAL A 441 20.22 -17.17 3.64
N ILE A 442 21.15 -17.06 2.70
CA ILE A 442 21.35 -15.86 1.89
C ILE A 442 20.63 -16.09 0.56
N LEU A 443 19.49 -15.42 0.38
CA LEU A 443 18.73 -15.45 -0.87
C LEU A 443 19.14 -14.26 -1.74
N GLN A 444 19.80 -14.54 -2.86
CA GLN A 444 20.43 -13.54 -3.73
C GLN A 444 19.95 -13.68 -5.17
N GLY A 445 19.22 -12.68 -5.67
CA GLY A 445 18.93 -12.54 -7.09
C GLY A 445 20.16 -12.01 -7.86
N TYR A 446 20.23 -12.31 -9.15
CA TYR A 446 21.25 -11.73 -10.03
C TYR A 446 21.01 -10.24 -10.30
N GLY A 447 19.89 -9.68 -9.88
CA GLY A 447 19.42 -8.32 -10.06
C GLY A 447 17.93 -8.27 -10.38
N ARG A 448 17.46 -7.13 -10.87
CA ARG A 448 16.03 -6.82 -11.10
C ARG A 448 15.27 -7.82 -11.98
N GLY A 449 15.96 -8.59 -12.81
CA GLY A 449 15.35 -9.62 -13.65
C GLY A 449 14.98 -10.90 -12.91
N ALA A 450 15.45 -11.14 -11.69
CA ALA A 450 15.00 -12.23 -10.84
C ALA A 450 13.73 -11.77 -10.10
N ILE A 451 12.56 -12.24 -10.54
CA ILE A 451 11.26 -11.75 -10.09
C ILE A 451 10.58 -12.79 -9.20
N ILE A 452 10.39 -12.48 -7.93
CA ILE A 452 9.50 -13.23 -7.03
C ILE A 452 8.10 -12.67 -7.24
N ASN A 453 7.22 -13.49 -7.83
CA ASN A 453 5.88 -13.09 -8.20
C ASN A 453 4.86 -13.75 -7.26
N GLY A 454 4.37 -12.98 -6.28
CA GLY A 454 3.47 -13.42 -5.22
C GLY A 454 2.01 -13.57 -5.64
N ILE A 455 1.71 -13.58 -6.94
CA ILE A 455 0.34 -13.76 -7.43
C ILE A 455 -0.18 -15.14 -7.03
N LYS A 456 -1.37 -15.15 -6.41
CA LYS A 456 -2.07 -16.36 -5.95
C LYS A 456 -2.84 -17.11 -7.06
N SER A 457 -2.77 -16.64 -8.28
CA SER A 457 -3.45 -17.27 -9.42
C SER A 457 -2.52 -18.26 -10.13
N PRO A 458 -2.98 -19.51 -10.40
CA PRO A 458 -4.25 -20.06 -9.99
C PRO A 458 -4.34 -20.29 -8.46
N LYS A 459 -5.55 -20.32 -7.92
CA LYS A 459 -5.82 -20.34 -6.46
C LYS A 459 -5.20 -21.52 -5.69
N GLU A 460 -4.81 -22.58 -6.38
CA GLU A 460 -4.12 -23.72 -5.78
C GLU A 460 -2.77 -23.35 -5.18
N ILE A 461 -2.12 -22.29 -5.68
CA ILE A 461 -0.83 -21.81 -5.16
C ILE A 461 -0.96 -21.45 -3.68
N LEU A 462 -1.99 -20.68 -3.31
CA LEU A 462 -2.22 -20.30 -1.90
C LEU A 462 -2.53 -21.53 -1.02
N GLY A 463 -3.34 -22.47 -1.51
CA GLY A 463 -3.65 -23.71 -0.79
C GLY A 463 -2.42 -24.60 -0.57
N GLN A 464 -1.55 -24.72 -1.55
CA GLN A 464 -0.29 -25.48 -1.46
C GLN A 464 0.67 -24.79 -0.48
N TRP A 465 0.79 -23.46 -0.55
CA TRP A 465 1.61 -22.67 0.36
C TRP A 465 1.16 -22.84 1.81
N ARG A 466 -0.14 -22.75 2.10
CA ARG A 466 -0.70 -22.96 3.44
C ARG A 466 -0.41 -24.36 3.97
N THR A 467 -0.61 -25.38 3.13
CA THR A 467 -0.28 -26.77 3.49
C THR A 467 1.18 -26.90 3.86
N LYS A 468 2.07 -26.19 3.18
CA LYS A 468 3.50 -26.18 3.47
C LYS A 468 3.81 -25.47 4.79
N VAL A 469 3.20 -24.32 5.06
CA VAL A 469 3.33 -23.61 6.35
C VAL A 469 2.90 -24.52 7.50
N ASP A 470 1.75 -25.17 7.41
CA ASP A 470 1.23 -26.10 8.41
C ASP A 470 2.18 -27.27 8.65
N LYS A 471 2.74 -27.83 7.58
CA LYS A 471 3.72 -28.90 7.65
C LYS A 471 5.00 -28.48 8.36
N LEU A 472 5.57 -27.33 8.00
CA LEU A 472 6.79 -26.80 8.62
C LEU A 472 6.57 -26.53 10.12
N PHE A 473 5.44 -25.92 10.48
CA PHE A 473 5.07 -25.71 11.87
C PHE A 473 4.93 -27.02 12.65
N ALA A 474 4.22 -27.99 12.09
CA ALA A 474 4.06 -29.31 12.72
C ALA A 474 5.40 -30.07 12.88
N GLN A 475 6.38 -29.80 12.04
CA GLN A 475 7.73 -30.34 12.13
C GLN A 475 8.62 -29.58 13.13
N GLY A 476 8.14 -28.45 13.70
CA GLY A 476 8.89 -27.59 14.59
C GLY A 476 10.03 -26.85 13.89
N GLU A 477 9.86 -26.52 12.60
CA GLU A 477 10.86 -25.76 11.85
C GLU A 477 10.84 -24.28 12.19
N PHE A 478 9.73 -23.76 12.71
CA PHE A 478 9.61 -22.41 13.27
C PHE A 478 8.64 -22.38 14.43
N ASP A 479 8.67 -21.29 15.21
CA ASP A 479 7.77 -21.05 16.33
C ASP A 479 6.78 -19.93 16.02
N LEU A 480 5.58 -20.03 16.58
CA LEU A 480 4.61 -18.93 16.58
C LEU A 480 4.90 -17.99 17.74
N LEU A 481 4.53 -16.71 17.58
CA LEU A 481 4.61 -15.75 18.67
C LEU A 481 3.65 -16.13 19.82
N PRO A 482 3.97 -15.79 21.08
CA PRO A 482 3.11 -16.09 22.23
C PRO A 482 1.69 -15.55 22.07
N GLY A 483 0.69 -16.44 22.09
CA GLY A 483 -0.72 -16.08 21.87
C GLY A 483 -1.20 -16.20 20.42
N GLN A 484 -0.31 -16.38 19.49
CA GLN A 484 -0.63 -16.59 18.07
C GLN A 484 -1.13 -18.02 17.82
N GLN A 485 -2.05 -18.17 16.87
CA GLN A 485 -2.61 -19.47 16.49
C GLN A 485 -2.38 -19.74 15.00
N ASN A 486 -2.08 -20.96 14.65
CA ASN A 486 -1.97 -21.40 13.24
C ASN A 486 -3.31 -21.94 12.71
N ARG A 487 -4.38 -21.12 12.76
CA ARG A 487 -5.68 -21.49 12.23
C ARG A 487 -6.22 -20.35 11.36
N PRO A 488 -6.61 -20.61 10.11
CA PRO A 488 -7.09 -19.56 9.22
C PRO A 488 -8.55 -19.14 9.43
N ASP A 489 -9.29 -19.80 10.29
CA ASP A 489 -10.75 -19.71 10.46
C ASP A 489 -11.25 -18.67 11.48
N VAL A 490 -10.34 -17.97 12.16
CA VAL A 490 -10.68 -16.95 13.18
C VAL A 490 -10.30 -15.56 12.67
N PHE A 491 -11.12 -14.54 12.73
CA PHE A 491 -10.76 -13.14 12.41
C PHE A 491 -9.99 -12.49 13.56
N GLY A 492 -8.87 -11.81 13.27
CA GLY A 492 -8.08 -11.04 14.23
C GLY A 492 -6.58 -11.29 14.20
N GLU A 493 -5.84 -10.49 14.92
CA GLU A 493 -4.38 -10.45 14.95
C GLU A 493 -3.71 -11.67 15.62
N TYR A 494 -4.49 -12.54 16.21
CA TYR A 494 -3.99 -13.75 16.91
C TYR A 494 -3.52 -14.86 15.97
N ARG A 495 -3.15 -14.52 14.75
CA ARG A 495 -2.80 -15.48 13.71
C ARG A 495 -1.52 -15.13 13.02
N LEU A 496 -0.93 -16.15 12.44
CA LEU A 496 0.18 -15.96 11.52
C LEU A 496 -0.26 -15.15 10.27
N PHE A 497 -1.43 -15.48 9.72
CA PHE A 497 -1.98 -14.80 8.53
C PHE A 497 -3.51 -14.96 8.45
N ALA A 498 -4.19 -14.02 7.81
CA ALA A 498 -5.63 -14.10 7.55
C ALA A 498 -5.97 -14.98 6.33
N ASN A 499 -7.26 -15.22 6.08
CA ASN A 499 -7.72 -16.22 5.10
C ASN A 499 -7.17 -16.01 3.68
N GLU A 500 -7.13 -14.82 3.16
CA GLU A 500 -6.63 -14.57 1.81
C GLU A 500 -5.18 -14.07 1.80
N GLU A 501 -4.54 -13.97 2.94
CA GLU A 501 -3.14 -13.55 3.00
C GLU A 501 -2.19 -14.62 2.47
N GLY A 502 -1.27 -14.19 1.64
CA GLY A 502 -0.15 -14.93 1.14
C GLY A 502 0.91 -13.94 0.72
N PRO A 503 1.88 -13.61 1.60
CA PRO A 503 2.98 -12.72 1.23
C PRO A 503 3.82 -13.35 0.13
N ALA A 504 4.43 -12.54 -0.72
CA ALA A 504 5.38 -13.08 -1.70
C ALA A 504 6.55 -13.79 -1.01
N VAL A 505 6.99 -13.26 0.15
CA VAL A 505 8.00 -13.89 1.00
C VAL A 505 7.55 -13.83 2.46
N LEU A 506 7.30 -14.97 3.07
CA LEU A 506 7.11 -15.13 4.50
C LEU A 506 8.45 -15.46 5.15
N VAL A 507 8.83 -14.69 6.18
CA VAL A 507 10.00 -15.01 7.03
C VAL A 507 9.50 -15.44 8.41
N VAL A 508 9.89 -16.63 8.83
CA VAL A 508 9.61 -17.22 10.14
C VAL A 508 10.87 -17.89 10.69
N ASN A 509 11.01 -17.93 12.00
CA ASN A 509 12.19 -18.54 12.63
C ASN A 509 11.80 -19.18 13.97
N LYS A 510 12.75 -19.81 14.63
CA LYS A 510 12.60 -20.38 15.97
C LYS A 510 12.98 -19.35 17.03
N GLU A 511 12.28 -19.40 18.14
CA GLU A 511 12.63 -18.63 19.34
C GLU A 511 14.09 -18.89 19.76
N ASN A 512 14.79 -17.86 20.17
CA ASN A 512 16.20 -17.91 20.61
C ASN A 512 17.21 -18.44 19.55
N THR A 513 16.89 -18.31 18.26
CA THR A 513 17.80 -18.66 17.16
C THR A 513 17.97 -17.50 16.19
N PRO A 514 18.62 -16.39 16.61
CA PRO A 514 18.81 -15.23 15.74
C PRO A 514 19.54 -15.59 14.46
N PHE A 515 19.13 -14.99 13.36
CA PHE A 515 19.83 -15.12 12.09
C PHE A 515 21.27 -14.60 12.21
N GLN A 516 22.20 -15.26 11.53
CA GLN A 516 23.60 -14.82 11.49
C GLN A 516 23.92 -14.07 10.20
N ASN A 517 23.32 -14.51 9.10
CA ASN A 517 23.61 -13.97 7.77
C ASN A 517 22.38 -13.93 6.87
N ALA A 518 21.18 -14.19 7.39
CA ALA A 518 19.96 -14.23 6.56
C ALA A 518 19.78 -12.92 5.79
N ARG A 519 19.56 -13.04 4.50
CA ARG A 519 19.44 -11.89 3.61
C ARG A 519 18.48 -12.20 2.46
N ILE A 520 17.72 -11.17 2.06
CA ILE A 520 16.92 -11.15 0.83
C ILE A 520 17.43 -9.97 -0.01
N ASP A 521 18.12 -10.25 -1.13
CA ASP A 521 18.88 -9.24 -1.87
C ASP A 521 18.75 -9.43 -3.39
N GLY A 522 18.60 -8.33 -4.12
CA GLY A 522 18.76 -8.30 -5.57
C GLY A 522 17.55 -8.83 -6.36
N PHE A 523 16.34 -8.76 -5.84
CA PHE A 523 15.12 -9.22 -6.50
C PHE A 523 14.21 -8.06 -6.93
N THR A 524 13.33 -8.36 -7.89
CA THR A 524 12.03 -7.70 -7.99
C THR A 524 10.99 -8.55 -7.26
N ILE A 525 10.27 -7.98 -6.29
CA ILE A 525 9.23 -8.66 -5.50
C ILE A 525 7.91 -7.97 -5.78
N SER A 526 6.95 -8.70 -6.36
CA SER A 526 5.69 -8.10 -6.83
C SER A 526 4.53 -9.09 -6.80
N GLY A 527 3.31 -8.55 -6.98
CA GLY A 527 2.13 -9.36 -7.27
C GLY A 527 1.37 -9.89 -6.06
N ALA A 528 1.85 -9.71 -4.83
CA ALA A 528 1.07 -10.05 -3.65
C ALA A 528 -0.14 -9.12 -3.55
N ASP A 529 -1.32 -9.68 -3.26
CA ASP A 529 -2.59 -8.93 -3.22
C ASP A 529 -3.25 -8.85 -1.85
N ALA A 530 -2.78 -9.58 -0.85
CA ALA A 530 -3.30 -9.49 0.52
C ALA A 530 -2.27 -9.74 1.63
N GLY A 531 -1.10 -10.27 1.32
CA GLY A 531 -0.07 -10.62 2.31
C GLY A 531 1.14 -9.70 2.35
N GLY A 532 1.24 -8.78 1.38
CA GLY A 532 2.41 -7.92 1.21
C GLY A 532 3.59 -8.58 0.50
N GLY A 533 4.61 -7.80 0.19
CA GLY A 533 5.83 -8.30 -0.46
C GLY A 533 6.63 -9.21 0.45
N ILE A 534 7.10 -8.69 1.59
CA ILE A 534 7.87 -9.44 2.60
C ILE A 534 7.19 -9.28 3.94
N PHE A 535 6.83 -10.40 4.58
CA PHE A 535 6.28 -10.42 5.93
C PHE A 535 7.22 -11.20 6.85
N VAL A 536 7.78 -10.52 7.85
CA VAL A 536 8.57 -11.10 8.94
C VAL A 536 7.66 -11.26 10.13
N ASN A 537 7.23 -12.48 10.44
CA ASN A 537 6.26 -12.73 11.52
C ASN A 537 6.87 -12.44 12.91
N GLY A 538 7.96 -13.08 13.22
CA GLY A 538 8.68 -12.92 14.47
C GLY A 538 9.98 -13.73 14.48
N TYR A 539 10.82 -13.46 15.49
CA TYR A 539 12.14 -14.05 15.65
C TYR A 539 13.08 -13.81 14.45
N GLY A 540 12.82 -12.70 13.72
CA GLY A 540 13.58 -12.29 12.53
C GLY A 540 14.85 -11.48 12.84
N GLU A 541 15.36 -11.56 14.05
CA GLU A 541 16.53 -10.83 14.53
C GLU A 541 17.71 -10.92 13.56
N ASN A 542 18.33 -9.77 13.25
CA ASN A 542 19.48 -9.59 12.34
C ASN A 542 19.21 -9.84 10.85
N LEU A 543 17.95 -9.95 10.40
CA LEU A 543 17.62 -10.09 8.98
C LEU A 543 18.03 -8.84 8.18
N THR A 544 18.61 -9.05 7.00
CA THR A 544 18.88 -7.97 6.04
C THR A 544 17.96 -8.09 4.82
N ILE A 545 17.28 -6.99 4.45
CA ILE A 545 16.47 -6.85 3.24
C ILE A 545 17.10 -5.72 2.43
N SER A 546 17.77 -6.03 1.31
CA SER A 546 18.56 -5.04 0.59
C SER A 546 18.54 -5.20 -0.91
N ASN A 547 18.75 -4.09 -1.62
CA ASN A 547 18.88 -4.05 -3.08
C ASN A 547 17.70 -4.63 -3.87
N ASN A 548 16.51 -4.67 -3.27
CA ASN A 548 15.32 -5.19 -3.92
C ASN A 548 14.50 -4.05 -4.55
N ARG A 549 13.80 -4.39 -5.62
CA ARG A 549 12.69 -3.60 -6.15
C ARG A 549 11.37 -4.23 -5.70
N ILE A 550 10.74 -3.65 -4.69
CA ILE A 550 9.47 -4.16 -4.11
C ILE A 550 8.34 -3.28 -4.64
N ILE A 551 7.52 -3.85 -5.51
CA ILE A 551 6.56 -3.08 -6.30
C ILE A 551 5.20 -3.76 -6.47
N ASN A 552 4.12 -2.99 -6.41
CA ASN A 552 2.75 -3.44 -6.70
C ASN A 552 2.27 -4.59 -5.80
N ASN A 553 2.72 -4.60 -4.55
CA ASN A 553 2.21 -5.54 -3.56
C ASN A 553 1.15 -4.88 -2.69
N GLN A 554 0.25 -5.69 -2.17
CA GLN A 554 -0.77 -5.27 -1.22
C GLN A 554 -0.75 -6.20 0.00
N GLY A 555 -0.91 -5.61 1.17
CA GLY A 555 -1.06 -6.36 2.41
C GLY A 555 -2.11 -5.72 3.32
N ASN A 556 -2.58 -6.47 4.28
CA ASN A 556 -3.55 -5.94 5.25
C ASN A 556 -2.93 -4.85 6.13
N PHE A 557 -1.65 -4.96 6.49
CA PHE A 557 -0.95 -3.97 7.30
C PHE A 557 0.09 -3.17 6.52
N SER A 558 0.87 -3.82 5.67
CA SER A 558 1.88 -3.16 4.83
C SER A 558 1.89 -3.76 3.44
N GLY A 559 2.07 -2.91 2.45
CA GLY A 559 2.17 -3.35 1.07
C GLY A 559 3.50 -4.02 0.74
N ALA A 560 4.62 -3.45 1.16
CA ALA A 560 5.93 -3.96 0.77
C ALA A 560 6.63 -4.79 1.84
N VAL A 561 6.96 -4.20 2.99
CA VAL A 561 7.70 -4.90 4.07
C VAL A 561 6.97 -4.72 5.39
N ARG A 562 6.70 -5.82 6.08
CA ARG A 562 6.08 -5.83 7.40
C ARG A 562 6.95 -6.59 8.40
N LEU A 563 7.23 -5.96 9.54
CA LEU A 563 7.89 -6.58 10.70
C LEU A 563 6.90 -6.74 11.83
N GLY A 564 6.53 -7.97 12.15
CA GLY A 564 5.69 -8.30 13.30
C GLY A 564 4.21 -7.96 13.17
N HIS A 565 3.60 -7.76 14.33
CA HIS A 565 2.17 -7.48 14.52
C HIS A 565 1.98 -6.27 15.42
N PRO A 566 1.14 -5.29 15.04
CA PRO A 566 1.03 -4.03 15.80
C PRO A 566 0.30 -4.18 17.13
N THR A 567 -0.67 -5.08 17.22
CA THR A 567 -1.58 -5.18 18.39
C THR A 567 -1.75 -6.61 18.89
N LEU A 568 -0.84 -7.52 18.56
CA LEU A 568 -0.84 -8.87 19.12
C LEU A 568 -0.63 -8.80 20.63
N THR A 569 -1.52 -9.42 21.39
CA THR A 569 -1.47 -9.43 22.85
C THR A 569 -1.53 -10.86 23.42
N ASN A 570 -1.02 -11.02 24.60
CA ASN A 570 -1.22 -12.19 25.45
C ASN A 570 -1.62 -11.76 26.87
N GLN A 571 -1.60 -12.67 27.84
CA GLN A 571 -1.94 -12.39 29.24
C GLN A 571 -0.99 -11.38 29.92
N ASN A 572 0.18 -11.10 29.35
CA ASN A 572 1.20 -10.22 29.91
C ASN A 572 1.22 -8.83 29.24
N GLY A 573 0.44 -8.61 28.20
CA GLY A 573 0.41 -7.36 27.44
C GLY A 573 0.67 -7.54 25.95
N TYR A 574 1.21 -6.51 25.31
CA TYR A 574 1.65 -6.59 23.92
C TYR A 574 2.79 -7.58 23.76
N VAL A 575 2.75 -8.33 22.66
CA VAL A 575 3.74 -9.36 22.35
C VAL A 575 4.90 -8.73 21.61
N ASP A 576 6.08 -8.94 22.16
CA ASP A 576 7.35 -8.64 21.52
C ASP A 576 7.60 -9.65 20.38
N ALA A 577 7.75 -9.16 19.15
CA ALA A 577 7.96 -10.02 17.98
C ALA A 577 9.40 -10.48 17.81
N MET A 578 10.35 -9.96 18.59
CA MET A 578 11.78 -10.31 18.54
C MET A 578 12.36 -10.19 17.11
N ASN A 579 12.01 -9.10 16.43
CA ASN A 579 12.52 -8.74 15.10
C ASN A 579 13.62 -7.66 15.19
N ASP A 580 14.50 -7.80 16.17
CA ASP A 580 15.51 -6.80 16.49
C ASP A 580 16.64 -6.75 15.46
N ASN A 581 17.26 -5.58 15.34
CA ASN A 581 18.38 -5.35 14.40
C ASN A 581 18.06 -5.66 12.94
N VAL A 582 16.80 -5.62 12.53
CA VAL A 582 16.45 -5.80 11.10
C VAL A 582 16.93 -4.61 10.30
N PHE A 583 17.65 -4.88 9.20
CA PHE A 583 18.20 -3.86 8.34
C PHE A 583 17.53 -3.85 6.96
N ILE A 584 16.80 -2.78 6.65
CA ILE A 584 16.13 -2.55 5.36
C ILE A 584 16.88 -1.44 4.63
N SER A 585 17.64 -1.78 3.56
CA SER A 585 18.52 -0.80 2.95
C SER A 585 18.64 -0.92 1.42
N HIS A 586 18.86 0.21 0.76
CA HIS A 586 19.07 0.26 -0.70
C HIS A 586 17.96 -0.42 -1.50
N ASN A 587 16.72 -0.39 -1.02
CA ASN A 587 15.57 -0.92 -1.75
C ASN A 587 14.84 0.20 -2.49
N GLN A 588 14.25 -0.14 -3.63
CA GLN A 588 13.23 0.65 -4.30
C GLN A 588 11.86 0.08 -3.91
N ILE A 589 11.15 0.78 -3.01
CA ILE A 589 9.86 0.38 -2.45
C ILE A 589 8.81 1.31 -3.05
N ILE A 590 8.12 0.86 -4.09
CA ILE A 590 7.27 1.73 -4.89
C ILE A 590 5.89 1.14 -5.17
N GLN A 591 4.84 1.98 -5.08
CA GLN A 591 3.49 1.62 -5.48
C GLN A 591 2.97 0.35 -4.77
N ASN A 592 3.23 0.23 -3.45
CA ASN A 592 2.69 -0.83 -2.62
C ASN A 592 1.61 -0.28 -1.70
N GLY A 593 0.62 -1.09 -1.35
CA GLY A 593 -0.53 -0.66 -0.57
C GLY A 593 -0.84 -1.47 0.67
N GLY A 594 -1.15 -0.78 1.77
CA GLY A 594 -1.71 -1.35 2.99
C GLY A 594 -3.19 -1.02 3.14
N LEU A 595 -4.05 -2.03 3.40
CA LEU A 595 -5.50 -1.89 3.51
C LEU A 595 -5.93 -1.34 4.86
N ASP A 596 -5.26 -1.79 5.91
CA ASP A 596 -5.56 -1.46 7.30
C ASP A 596 -4.24 -1.47 8.08
N GLY A 597 -4.10 -0.66 9.05
CA GLY A 597 -2.92 -0.67 9.90
C GLY A 597 -1.93 0.43 9.60
N SER A 598 -0.69 0.12 9.21
CA SER A 598 0.41 1.09 9.26
C SER A 598 1.50 0.78 8.24
N GLY A 599 1.81 1.75 7.39
CA GLY A 599 2.89 1.66 6.41
C GLY A 599 2.48 1.07 5.06
N GLY A 600 2.18 1.91 4.07
CA GLY A 600 1.97 1.45 2.69
C GLY A 600 3.23 0.79 2.13
N GLY A 601 4.39 1.41 2.34
CA GLY A 601 5.70 0.85 2.00
C GLY A 601 6.25 -0.08 3.07
N VAL A 602 6.59 0.45 4.25
CA VAL A 602 7.22 -0.30 5.33
C VAL A 602 6.43 -0.16 6.62
N SER A 603 6.15 -1.27 7.29
CA SER A 603 5.51 -1.32 8.60
C SER A 603 6.45 -1.92 9.65
N ILE A 604 6.71 -1.15 10.69
CA ILE A 604 7.40 -1.59 11.90
C ILE A 604 6.35 -1.75 12.98
N CYS A 605 6.26 -2.94 13.58
CA CYS A 605 5.31 -3.25 14.65
C CYS A 605 6.06 -3.53 15.96
N THR A 606 5.33 -3.77 17.04
CA THR A 606 5.90 -4.03 18.38
C THR A 606 6.97 -5.14 18.35
N GLY A 607 8.13 -4.87 18.95
CA GLY A 607 9.24 -5.84 19.08
C GLY A 607 10.12 -5.93 17.83
N ALA A 608 10.52 -4.79 17.31
CA ALA A 608 11.58 -4.68 16.32
C ALA A 608 12.60 -3.62 16.79
N ASP A 609 13.21 -3.85 17.93
CA ASP A 609 14.17 -2.93 18.52
C ASP A 609 15.41 -2.77 17.63
N ASP A 610 16.04 -1.60 17.68
CA ASP A 610 17.25 -1.27 16.92
C ASP A 610 17.11 -1.51 15.40
N TYR A 611 15.87 -1.46 14.87
CA TYR A 611 15.66 -1.55 13.42
C TYR A 611 16.32 -0.39 12.68
N LYS A 612 16.71 -0.65 11.42
CA LYS A 612 17.28 0.40 10.58
C LYS A 612 16.71 0.39 9.18
N ILE A 613 16.07 1.50 8.78
CA ILE A 613 15.60 1.76 7.43
C ILE A 613 16.52 2.83 6.83
N ALA A 614 17.41 2.45 5.90
CA ALA A 614 18.45 3.36 5.43
C ALA A 614 18.67 3.28 3.92
N ASP A 615 18.92 4.43 3.30
CA ASP A 615 19.33 4.51 1.90
C ASP A 615 18.31 3.90 0.92
N ASN A 616 16.99 3.92 1.27
CA ASN A 616 15.92 3.40 0.42
C ASN A 616 15.25 4.53 -0.39
N PHE A 617 14.66 4.12 -1.51
CA PHE A 617 13.77 4.94 -2.32
C PHE A 617 12.33 4.43 -2.11
N ILE A 618 11.53 5.20 -1.35
CA ILE A 618 10.17 4.81 -0.90
C ILE A 618 9.17 5.77 -1.53
N CYS A 619 8.50 5.34 -2.62
CA CYS A 619 7.76 6.27 -3.46
C CYS A 619 6.38 5.74 -3.86
N GLY A 620 5.37 6.62 -3.80
CA GLY A 620 4.05 6.34 -4.35
C GLY A 620 3.31 5.18 -3.66
N ASN A 621 3.65 4.86 -2.42
CA ASN A 621 2.96 3.84 -1.65
C ASN A 621 1.69 4.41 -1.03
N PHE A 622 0.70 3.54 -0.83
CA PHE A 622 -0.61 3.91 -0.29
C PHE A 622 -0.92 3.18 1.03
N SER A 623 -1.57 3.88 1.97
CA SER A 623 -2.12 3.25 3.18
C SER A 623 -3.51 3.80 3.48
N ALA A 624 -4.48 2.91 3.71
CA ALA A 624 -5.76 3.28 4.30
C ALA A 624 -5.67 3.50 5.83
N GLY A 625 -4.52 3.21 6.43
CA GLY A 625 -4.15 3.48 7.82
C GLY A 625 -3.07 4.55 7.94
N TYR A 626 -2.22 4.41 8.94
CA TYR A 626 -1.16 5.36 9.27
C TYR A 626 0.11 5.13 8.42
N GLY A 627 0.83 6.20 8.07
CA GLY A 627 2.09 6.11 7.36
C GLY A 627 1.96 5.66 5.91
N GLY A 628 1.78 6.59 4.95
CA GLY A 628 1.73 6.22 3.53
C GLY A 628 3.01 5.54 3.06
N GLY A 629 4.18 6.09 3.42
CA GLY A 629 5.49 5.51 3.15
C GLY A 629 5.96 4.54 4.22
N ILE A 630 6.19 5.04 5.43
CA ILE A 630 6.68 4.26 6.58
C ILE A 630 5.71 4.45 7.74
N GLY A 631 5.25 3.34 8.31
CA GLY A 631 4.48 3.32 9.54
C GLY A 631 5.21 2.54 10.63
N HIS A 632 5.48 3.18 11.76
CA HIS A 632 5.92 2.54 12.99
C HIS A 632 4.74 2.56 13.97
N ARG A 633 4.23 1.40 14.34
CA ARG A 633 3.09 1.27 15.25
C ARG A 633 3.38 0.30 16.39
N GLY A 634 3.41 0.82 17.61
CA GLY A 634 3.74 0.07 18.81
C GLY A 634 5.16 0.29 19.30
N LEU A 635 5.56 -0.44 20.30
CA LEU A 635 6.85 -0.26 20.98
C LEU A 635 7.98 -0.98 20.24
N SER A 636 8.91 -0.21 19.68
CA SER A 636 10.19 -0.68 19.13
C SER A 636 11.24 0.40 19.35
N ASP A 637 12.09 0.21 20.37
CA ASP A 637 13.08 1.20 20.81
C ASP A 637 14.35 1.19 19.96
N GLY A 638 15.04 2.31 19.86
CA GLY A 638 16.33 2.42 19.17
C GLY A 638 16.27 2.51 17.64
N GLY A 639 15.07 2.68 17.05
CA GLY A 639 14.88 2.69 15.60
C GLY A 639 15.60 3.85 14.87
N GLU A 640 16.10 3.56 13.67
CA GLU A 640 16.72 4.55 12.77
C GLU A 640 16.04 4.57 11.40
N ILE A 641 15.56 5.74 10.96
CA ILE A 641 15.05 6.02 9.61
C ILE A 641 15.95 7.09 8.99
N VAL A 642 16.94 6.68 8.18
CA VAL A 642 18.02 7.59 7.81
C VAL A 642 18.40 7.50 6.33
N ARG A 643 18.67 8.65 5.70
CA ARG A 643 19.11 8.79 4.30
C ARG A 643 18.17 8.13 3.28
N ASN A 644 16.87 8.14 3.56
CA ASN A 644 15.87 7.65 2.61
C ASN A 644 15.31 8.79 1.77
N TRP A 645 14.86 8.45 0.59
CA TRP A 645 13.98 9.29 -0.22
C TRP A 645 12.56 8.78 -0.02
N ILE A 646 11.69 9.56 0.65
CA ILE A 646 10.32 9.23 1.01
C ILE A 646 9.40 10.18 0.25
N LEU A 647 8.87 9.70 -0.88
CA LEU A 647 8.35 10.56 -1.94
C LEU A 647 6.92 10.19 -2.30
N PHE A 648 6.04 11.19 -2.42
CA PHE A 648 4.71 11.04 -3.03
C PHE A 648 3.86 9.90 -2.46
N ASN A 649 4.13 9.50 -1.21
CA ASN A 649 3.31 8.50 -0.54
C ASN A 649 2.02 9.14 -0.03
N LYS A 650 0.95 8.38 0.02
CA LYS A 650 -0.38 8.86 0.43
C LYS A 650 -0.96 7.95 1.49
N ASN A 651 -1.55 8.53 2.52
CA ASN A 651 -2.55 7.84 3.31
C ASN A 651 -3.89 8.57 3.24
N PHE A 652 -4.97 7.79 3.25
CA PHE A 652 -6.31 8.32 3.18
C PHE A 652 -7.33 7.31 3.75
N ASN A 653 -8.32 7.81 4.48
CA ASN A 653 -9.44 7.01 4.97
C ASN A 653 -10.69 7.89 5.04
N GLN A 654 -11.83 7.38 4.58
CA GLN A 654 -13.10 8.12 4.57
C GLN A 654 -13.73 8.25 5.96
N GLY A 655 -13.53 7.27 6.83
CA GLY A 655 -14.23 7.14 8.11
C GLY A 655 -13.41 7.52 9.34
N SER A 656 -12.09 7.73 9.21
CA SER A 656 -11.20 8.01 10.34
C SER A 656 -10.03 8.90 9.95
N SER A 657 -9.53 9.65 10.92
CA SER A 657 -8.29 10.41 10.75
C SER A 657 -7.10 9.47 10.76
N VAL A 658 -6.29 9.49 9.70
CA VAL A 658 -5.06 8.71 9.55
C VAL A 658 -3.89 9.66 9.27
N ASN A 659 -2.81 9.51 10.02
CA ASN A 659 -1.74 10.46 10.10
C ASN A 659 -0.44 9.96 9.43
N GLY A 660 0.43 10.88 9.00
CA GLY A 660 1.75 10.61 8.47
C GLY A 660 1.74 10.17 7.01
N GLY A 661 1.62 11.10 6.07
CA GLY A 661 1.69 10.78 4.63
C GLY A 661 3.01 10.12 4.24
N GLY A 662 4.12 10.68 4.69
CA GLY A 662 5.47 10.11 4.53
C GLY A 662 5.81 9.10 5.62
N VAL A 663 5.89 9.57 6.86
CA VAL A 663 6.30 8.78 8.04
C VAL A 663 5.30 8.97 9.17
N SER A 664 4.90 7.89 9.82
CA SER A 664 4.10 7.90 11.05
C SER A 664 4.79 7.12 12.15
N LEU A 665 4.99 7.75 13.32
CA LEU A 665 5.28 7.06 14.57
C LEU A 665 4.01 7.09 15.43
N LEU A 666 3.47 5.95 15.78
CA LEU A 666 2.24 5.81 16.55
C LEU A 666 2.40 4.75 17.65
N GLY A 667 2.23 5.16 18.91
CA GLY A 667 2.20 4.21 20.01
C GLY A 667 1.02 3.23 19.91
N ALA A 668 1.19 2.03 20.45
CA ALA A 668 0.06 1.10 20.55
C ALA A 668 -1.03 1.66 21.49
N PRO A 669 -2.31 1.33 21.28
CA PRO A 669 -3.38 1.77 22.16
C PRO A 669 -3.18 1.31 23.60
N PRO A 670 -3.66 2.04 24.61
CA PRO A 670 -3.70 1.53 25.99
C PRO A 670 -4.46 0.20 26.08
N LEU A 671 -3.92 -0.77 26.81
CA LEU A 671 -4.63 -2.02 27.09
C LEU A 671 -5.82 -1.79 28.03
N PRO A 672 -6.82 -2.71 28.07
CA PRO A 672 -7.93 -2.60 29.00
C PRO A 672 -7.44 -2.49 30.45
N GLY A 673 -7.72 -1.36 31.09
CA GLY A 673 -7.28 -1.03 32.44
C GLY A 673 -6.11 -0.03 32.50
N ASP A 674 -5.39 0.17 31.42
CA ASP A 674 -4.35 1.18 31.29
C ASP A 674 -4.95 2.50 30.78
N VAL A 675 -4.32 3.61 31.10
CA VAL A 675 -4.74 4.96 30.68
C VAL A 675 -3.74 5.59 29.69
N LEU A 676 -2.57 5.00 29.55
CA LEU A 676 -1.49 5.49 28.71
C LEU A 676 -1.05 4.41 27.72
N SER A 677 -0.67 4.85 26.53
CA SER A 677 0.00 4.01 25.52
C SER A 677 1.32 3.45 26.08
N PRO A 678 1.77 2.27 25.65
CA PRO A 678 3.15 1.83 25.92
C PRO A 678 4.20 2.71 25.21
N GLY A 679 3.79 3.55 24.26
CA GLY A 679 4.67 4.40 23.47
C GLY A 679 5.23 3.72 22.23
N THR A 680 6.17 4.40 21.56
CA THR A 680 6.85 3.88 20.35
C THR A 680 8.28 3.43 20.60
N GLY A 681 8.89 3.82 21.72
CA GLY A 681 10.34 3.81 21.86
C GLY A 681 10.98 5.07 21.27
N SER A 682 12.29 5.18 21.44
CA SER A 682 13.09 6.27 20.89
C SER A 682 13.43 6.02 19.42
N VAL A 683 13.28 7.04 18.57
CA VAL A 683 13.52 6.91 17.13
C VAL A 683 14.31 8.10 16.60
N THR A 684 15.30 7.83 15.74
CA THR A 684 16.03 8.85 14.98
C THR A 684 15.54 8.86 13.52
N ILE A 685 15.07 10.03 13.07
CA ILE A 685 14.71 10.29 11.68
C ILE A 685 15.70 11.31 11.14
N GLY A 686 16.61 10.90 10.25
CA GLY A 686 17.74 11.77 9.93
C GLY A 686 18.24 11.69 8.49
N SER A 687 18.63 12.85 7.96
CA SER A 687 19.16 13.01 6.58
C SER A 687 18.24 12.41 5.51
N ASN A 688 16.92 12.48 5.68
CA ASN A 688 15.95 12.01 4.69
C ASN A 688 15.48 13.17 3.80
N LEU A 689 15.20 12.86 2.52
CA LEU A 689 14.36 13.68 1.67
C LEU A 689 12.91 13.19 1.81
N ILE A 690 12.03 13.99 2.40
CA ILE A 690 10.61 13.69 2.62
C ILE A 690 9.81 14.70 1.80
N GLN A 691 9.42 14.32 0.59
CA GLN A 691 8.87 15.26 -0.39
C GLN A 691 7.53 14.80 -0.95
N GLY A 692 6.58 15.74 -1.00
CA GLY A 692 5.34 15.58 -1.74
C GLY A 692 4.42 14.49 -1.19
N ASN A 693 4.56 14.11 0.09
CA ASN A 693 3.70 13.11 0.71
C ASN A 693 2.38 13.73 1.16
N LEU A 694 1.31 12.95 1.21
CA LEU A 694 -0.04 13.40 1.51
C LEU A 694 -0.67 12.60 2.66
N ALA A 695 -1.03 13.29 3.74
CA ALA A 695 -1.94 12.78 4.77
C ALA A 695 -3.36 13.33 4.49
N GLY A 696 -4.10 12.68 3.60
CA GLY A 696 -5.35 13.21 3.05
C GLY A 696 -6.48 13.39 4.07
N ALA A 697 -6.59 12.50 5.05
CA ALA A 697 -7.62 12.54 6.08
C ALA A 697 -7.07 12.90 7.48
N GLY A 698 -5.81 13.32 7.61
CA GLY A 698 -5.20 13.50 8.91
C GLY A 698 -4.10 14.54 8.95
N ARG A 699 -3.19 14.36 9.89
CA ARG A 699 -2.10 15.27 10.27
C ARG A 699 -0.75 14.73 9.80
N GLY A 700 0.24 15.65 9.72
CA GLY A 700 1.60 15.26 9.43
C GLY A 700 1.77 14.78 7.99
N GLY A 701 1.66 15.67 7.00
CA GLY A 701 1.85 15.31 5.59
C GLY A 701 3.21 14.65 5.34
N GLY A 702 4.29 15.24 5.87
CA GLY A 702 5.61 14.63 5.89
C GLY A 702 5.78 13.63 7.02
N ILE A 703 5.64 14.08 8.28
CA ILE A 703 5.90 13.28 9.48
C ILE A 703 4.78 13.48 10.51
N SER A 704 4.29 12.39 11.09
CA SER A 704 3.42 12.40 12.26
C SER A 704 4.08 11.66 13.43
N LEU A 705 4.10 12.31 14.61
CA LEU A 705 4.50 11.74 15.89
C LEU A 705 3.28 11.73 16.79
N ASP A 706 2.78 10.56 17.14
CA ASP A 706 1.58 10.41 17.96
C ASP A 706 1.77 9.32 19.01
N GLN A 707 1.39 9.61 20.27
CA GLN A 707 1.51 8.70 21.39
C GLN A 707 2.92 8.07 21.53
N VAL A 708 3.96 8.86 21.25
CA VAL A 708 5.36 8.42 21.38
C VAL A 708 5.67 8.09 22.82
N ASN A 709 5.16 8.92 23.76
CA ASN A 709 5.35 8.76 25.17
C ASN A 709 4.06 8.35 25.87
N GLY A 710 4.20 7.57 26.93
CA GLY A 710 3.05 7.09 27.70
C GLY A 710 3.44 6.43 29.03
N GLN A 711 3.46 5.08 29.11
CA GLN A 711 3.69 4.34 30.36
C GLN A 711 5.08 4.54 30.96
N GLU A 712 6.09 4.84 30.15
CA GLU A 712 7.46 5.10 30.61
C GLU A 712 7.65 6.48 31.26
N LEU A 713 6.66 7.37 31.15
CA LEU A 713 6.72 8.70 31.77
C LEU A 713 6.94 8.61 33.28
N GLY A 714 7.90 9.39 33.80
CA GLY A 714 8.34 9.31 35.20
C GLY A 714 9.56 8.43 35.42
N GLN A 715 10.02 7.65 34.44
CA GLN A 715 11.28 6.91 34.47
C GLN A 715 12.28 7.47 33.45
N ASN A 716 12.25 6.95 32.20
CA ASN A 716 13.03 7.44 31.07
C ASN A 716 12.07 7.81 29.96
N LYS A 717 12.10 9.05 29.49
CA LYS A 717 11.26 9.49 28.36
C LYS A 717 11.83 8.96 27.06
N TYR A 718 10.98 8.37 26.20
CA TYR A 718 11.37 8.11 24.82
C TYR A 718 11.62 9.41 24.09
N GLN A 719 12.65 9.44 23.27
CA GLN A 719 13.12 10.60 22.56
C GLN A 719 13.00 10.43 21.06
N VAL A 720 12.41 11.39 20.38
CA VAL A 720 12.45 11.47 18.92
C VAL A 720 13.41 12.54 18.47
N GLN A 721 14.32 12.18 17.56
CA GLN A 721 15.31 13.07 16.98
C GLN A 721 15.05 13.24 15.48
N LEU A 722 14.74 14.47 15.07
CA LEU A 722 14.64 14.86 13.67
C LEU A 722 15.87 15.69 13.30
N PHE A 723 16.79 15.11 12.53
CA PHE A 723 18.08 15.74 12.22
C PHE A 723 18.35 15.78 10.72
N ASN A 724 18.77 16.92 10.19
CA ASN A 724 19.22 17.08 8.81
C ASN A 724 18.20 16.63 7.73
N ASN A 725 16.90 16.68 7.98
CA ASN A 725 15.91 16.27 6.98
C ASN A 725 15.52 17.45 6.08
N LEU A 726 15.30 17.16 4.81
CA LEU A 726 14.55 18.01 3.90
C LEU A 726 13.08 17.54 3.91
N VAL A 727 12.18 18.33 4.47
CA VAL A 727 10.75 18.06 4.58
C VAL A 727 10.02 19.11 3.74
N VAL A 728 9.72 18.75 2.49
CA VAL A 728 9.36 19.73 1.48
C VAL A 728 8.12 19.34 0.69
N ASN A 729 7.26 20.30 0.39
CA ASN A 729 6.05 20.10 -0.43
C ASN A 729 5.07 19.03 0.07
N ASN A 730 5.10 18.66 1.36
CA ASN A 730 4.17 17.70 1.90
C ASN A 730 2.82 18.37 2.23
N ILE A 731 1.75 17.60 2.20
CA ILE A 731 0.38 18.10 2.37
C ILE A 731 -0.33 17.31 3.47
N ALA A 732 -1.04 18.02 4.35
CA ALA A 732 -1.93 17.43 5.33
C ALA A 732 -3.37 17.95 5.16
N GLY A 733 -4.35 17.07 5.26
CA GLY A 733 -5.76 17.45 5.33
C GLY A 733 -6.11 18.19 6.61
N ALA A 734 -5.33 18.00 7.67
CA ALA A 734 -5.39 18.74 8.93
C ALA A 734 -4.09 19.51 9.17
N SER A 735 -3.60 19.55 10.41
CA SER A 735 -2.43 20.31 10.80
C SER A 735 -1.11 19.59 10.51
N GLY A 736 -0.04 20.36 10.34
CA GLY A 736 1.33 19.88 10.17
C GLY A 736 1.59 19.31 8.79
N GLY A 737 1.41 20.07 7.72
CA GLY A 737 1.82 19.66 6.38
C GLY A 737 3.25 19.12 6.37
N GLY A 738 4.17 19.75 7.11
CA GLY A 738 5.51 19.23 7.36
C GLY A 738 5.53 18.20 8.48
N VAL A 739 5.27 18.63 9.72
CA VAL A 739 5.32 17.77 10.92
C VAL A 739 4.15 18.04 11.85
N SER A 740 3.51 16.99 12.36
CA SER A 740 2.55 17.04 13.47
C SER A 740 3.08 16.24 14.65
N ILE A 741 2.98 16.83 15.86
CA ILE A 741 3.46 16.24 17.11
C ILE A 741 2.33 16.20 18.12
N ALA A 742 1.96 15.02 18.60
CA ALA A 742 0.96 14.79 19.63
C ALA A 742 1.44 13.70 20.61
N ASP A 743 1.32 13.97 21.93
CA ASP A 743 1.80 13.06 22.98
C ASP A 743 3.24 12.55 22.79
N ALA A 744 4.09 13.43 22.28
CA ALA A 744 5.54 13.26 22.20
C ALA A 744 6.21 14.42 22.97
N VAL A 745 6.82 14.13 24.10
CA VAL A 745 7.23 15.14 25.10
C VAL A 745 8.74 15.32 25.23
N ASP A 746 9.54 14.64 24.45
CA ASP A 746 10.99 14.87 24.28
C ASP A 746 11.36 14.74 22.80
N VAL A 747 11.14 15.83 22.05
CA VAL A 747 11.40 15.88 20.61
C VAL A 747 12.48 16.91 20.32
N ARG A 748 13.49 16.50 19.55
CA ARG A 748 14.60 17.36 19.13
C ARG A 748 14.64 17.50 17.62
N ILE A 749 14.44 18.71 17.15
CA ILE A 749 14.37 19.08 15.74
C ILE A 749 15.50 20.03 15.45
N ILE A 750 16.59 19.51 14.88
CA ILE A 750 17.85 20.28 14.75
C ILE A 750 18.39 20.13 13.34
N ASN A 751 18.72 21.26 12.73
CA ASN A 751 19.28 21.33 11.37
C ASN A 751 18.37 20.68 10.30
N ASN A 752 17.05 20.92 10.33
CA ASN A 752 16.14 20.47 9.25
C ASN A 752 15.72 21.66 8.39
N THR A 753 15.24 21.36 7.20
CA THR A 753 14.61 22.32 6.28
C THR A 753 13.17 21.93 6.05
N PHE A 754 12.20 22.73 6.52
CA PHE A 754 10.76 22.60 6.29
C PHE A 754 10.33 23.67 5.30
N TYR A 755 10.10 23.28 4.06
CA TYR A 755 9.91 24.24 2.98
C TYR A 755 8.64 23.92 2.19
N SER A 756 7.76 24.89 2.02
CA SER A 756 6.57 24.78 1.17
C SER A 756 5.63 23.63 1.52
N ASN A 757 5.50 23.26 2.78
CA ASN A 757 4.50 22.28 3.20
C ASN A 757 3.14 22.95 3.38
N ASP A 758 2.07 22.25 3.03
CA ASP A 758 0.72 22.80 3.01
C ASP A 758 -0.21 22.05 3.98
N SER A 759 -1.12 22.79 4.60
CA SER A 759 -2.29 22.25 5.30
C SER A 759 -3.55 22.71 4.61
N THR A 760 -4.36 21.76 4.13
CA THR A 760 -5.51 22.06 3.28
C THR A 760 -6.81 22.28 4.04
N GLY A 761 -6.87 21.89 5.32
CA GLY A 761 -8.09 22.00 6.11
C GLY A 761 -9.22 21.11 5.58
N THR A 762 -8.91 20.02 4.89
CA THR A 762 -9.90 19.16 4.23
C THR A 762 -10.29 17.93 5.04
N SER A 763 -9.63 17.65 6.16
CA SER A 763 -10.00 16.56 7.05
C SER A 763 -11.19 16.92 7.95
N MET A 764 -11.91 15.91 8.46
CA MET A 764 -13.07 16.09 9.34
C MET A 764 -12.79 16.98 10.56
N GLU A 765 -11.61 16.90 11.14
CA GLU A 765 -11.25 17.69 12.32
C GLU A 765 -11.11 19.20 12.04
N SER A 766 -10.97 19.59 10.78
CA SER A 766 -10.89 20.99 10.37
C SER A 766 -12.26 21.67 10.26
N PHE A 767 -13.36 20.92 10.27
CA PHE A 767 -14.73 21.42 10.13
C PHE A 767 -15.42 21.72 11.47
N VAL A 768 -14.76 22.49 12.33
CA VAL A 768 -15.24 22.78 13.71
C VAL A 768 -16.54 23.58 13.74
N ALA A 769 -16.81 24.42 12.72
CA ALA A 769 -17.99 25.31 12.66
C ALA A 769 -19.16 24.74 11.84
N GLY A 770 -19.03 23.53 11.27
CA GLY A 770 -20.05 22.85 10.46
C GLY A 770 -19.51 22.35 9.13
N PRO A 771 -20.29 21.60 8.36
CA PRO A 771 -19.77 20.85 7.20
C PRO A 771 -19.53 21.72 5.95
N LEU A 772 -19.89 22.99 5.97
CA LEU A 772 -19.82 23.86 4.77
C LEU A 772 -18.50 24.61 4.62
N LYS A 773 -17.80 24.81 5.75
CA LYS A 773 -16.55 25.58 5.74
C LYS A 773 -15.61 25.08 6.82
N SER A 774 -14.37 24.80 6.43
CA SER A 774 -13.32 24.41 7.35
C SER A 774 -12.56 25.63 7.88
N THR A 775 -11.64 25.39 8.83
CA THR A 775 -10.73 26.39 9.38
C THR A 775 -9.31 26.15 8.92
N PRO A 776 -8.55 27.22 8.60
CA PRO A 776 -7.12 27.09 8.29
C PRO A 776 -6.36 26.38 9.41
N GLN A 777 -5.36 25.60 9.04
CA GLN A 777 -4.55 24.80 9.96
C GLN A 777 -3.08 25.17 9.89
N ILE A 778 -2.31 24.85 10.94
CA ILE A 778 -0.86 25.06 11.00
C ILE A 778 -0.19 24.13 9.97
N SER A 779 0.77 24.63 9.19
CA SER A 779 1.32 23.91 8.03
C SER A 779 2.74 23.39 8.22
N GLY A 780 3.68 24.20 8.72
CA GLY A 780 5.07 23.76 8.85
C GLY A 780 5.24 22.73 9.96
N LEU A 781 5.10 23.16 11.21
CA LEU A 781 5.15 22.32 12.40
C LEU A 781 4.00 22.63 13.35
N ALA A 782 3.14 21.63 13.59
CA ALA A 782 2.04 21.70 14.55
C ALA A 782 2.35 20.89 15.82
N TYR A 783 2.41 21.54 16.96
CA TYR A 783 2.55 20.89 18.26
C TYR A 783 1.22 20.90 19.01
N HIS A 784 0.65 19.71 19.18
CA HIS A 784 -0.58 19.51 19.92
C HIS A 784 -0.30 19.41 21.42
N ARG A 785 -1.13 20.08 22.22
CA ARG A 785 -1.03 19.95 23.68
C ARG A 785 -1.20 18.48 24.07
N PRO A 786 -0.28 17.91 24.85
CA PRO A 786 -0.40 16.54 25.30
C PRO A 786 -1.71 16.29 26.03
N GLN A 787 -2.23 15.08 25.93
CA GLN A 787 -3.43 14.68 26.64
C GLN A 787 -3.28 14.87 28.15
N ASN A 788 -4.42 15.07 28.83
CA ASN A 788 -4.39 15.33 30.27
C ASN A 788 -3.76 14.19 31.08
N GLN A 789 -3.90 12.96 30.60
CA GLN A 789 -3.28 11.78 31.20
C GLN A 789 -1.75 11.80 31.07
N VAL A 790 -1.24 12.20 29.93
CA VAL A 790 0.19 12.35 29.66
C VAL A 790 0.77 13.48 30.55
N LEU A 791 0.09 14.64 30.61
CA LEU A 791 0.48 15.74 31.50
C LEU A 791 0.49 15.30 32.97
N ALA A 792 -0.54 14.60 33.41
CA ALA A 792 -0.63 14.10 34.78
C ALA A 792 0.50 13.10 35.11
N ALA A 793 0.90 12.24 34.17
CA ALA A 793 2.02 11.33 34.33
C ALA A 793 3.37 12.07 34.44
N MET A 794 3.48 13.25 33.80
CA MET A 794 4.63 14.15 33.93
C MET A 794 4.60 14.99 35.24
N GLY A 795 3.49 14.94 35.99
CA GLY A 795 3.28 15.82 37.13
C GLY A 795 2.88 17.26 36.74
N GLU A 796 2.41 17.45 35.52
CA GLU A 796 2.02 18.72 34.95
C GLU A 796 0.49 18.86 34.87
N THR A 797 0.05 20.11 34.69
CA THR A 797 -1.36 20.44 34.47
C THR A 797 -1.51 21.27 33.20
N PRO A 798 -2.68 21.18 32.51
CA PRO A 798 -2.92 21.99 31.32
C PRO A 798 -2.69 23.50 31.63
N PRO A 799 -1.91 24.20 30.81
CA PRO A 799 -1.65 25.64 31.02
C PRO A 799 -2.95 26.42 30.84
N GLN A 800 -3.20 27.35 31.79
CA GLN A 800 -4.39 28.22 31.77
C GLN A 800 -4.06 29.62 31.22
N ASN A 801 -2.77 29.97 31.13
CA ASN A 801 -2.27 31.23 30.61
C ASN A 801 -1.31 30.99 29.45
N PRO A 802 -1.05 31.98 28.61
CA PRO A 802 -0.05 31.86 27.55
C PRO A 802 1.31 31.40 28.07
N VAL A 803 1.90 30.44 27.36
CA VAL A 803 3.21 29.84 27.67
C VAL A 803 4.14 29.90 26.47
N THR A 804 5.43 30.01 26.74
CA THR A 804 6.47 29.75 25.72
C THR A 804 7.07 28.39 26.01
N LEU A 805 7.05 27.50 25.00
CA LEU A 805 7.49 26.12 25.14
C LEU A 805 8.88 25.94 24.54
N ASP A 806 9.77 25.33 25.31
CA ASP A 806 11.13 24.93 24.90
C ASP A 806 11.21 23.45 24.44
N ASN A 807 10.11 22.73 24.48
CA ASN A 807 9.93 21.44 23.88
C ASN A 807 8.75 21.51 22.88
N PRO A 808 8.91 21.05 21.62
CA PRO A 808 10.13 20.47 21.02
C PRO A 808 11.31 21.46 20.98
N VAL A 809 12.53 20.93 21.12
CA VAL A 809 13.76 21.72 20.95
C VAL A 809 13.93 22.04 19.47
N LEU A 810 13.86 23.33 19.13
CA LEU A 810 13.93 23.82 17.74
C LEU A 810 15.19 24.64 17.54
N VAL A 811 16.22 24.10 16.89
CA VAL A 811 17.51 24.76 16.70
C VAL A 811 18.06 24.60 15.31
N ASN A 812 18.59 25.65 14.72
CA ASN A 812 19.20 25.67 13.38
C ASN A 812 18.26 25.14 12.26
N ASN A 813 16.96 25.32 12.36
CA ASN A 813 16.03 24.85 11.33
C ASN A 813 15.63 25.99 10.37
N ILE A 814 15.33 25.65 9.14
CA ILE A 814 14.61 26.50 8.20
C ILE A 814 13.13 26.11 8.21
N PHE A 815 12.24 27.10 8.39
CA PHE A 815 10.81 26.99 8.15
C PHE A 815 10.42 28.11 7.19
N HIS A 816 10.06 27.75 5.98
CA HIS A 816 9.81 28.74 4.94
C HIS A 816 8.65 28.39 4.02
N ASN A 817 7.80 29.37 3.75
CA ASN A 817 6.68 29.29 2.80
C ASN A 817 5.70 28.13 3.08
N ASN A 818 5.44 27.77 4.33
CA ASN A 818 4.46 26.73 4.66
C ASN A 818 3.05 27.34 4.65
N ARG A 819 2.21 26.96 3.65
CA ARG A 819 0.91 27.57 3.37
C ARG A 819 -0.22 26.90 4.14
N SER A 820 -1.21 27.71 4.53
CA SER A 820 -2.48 27.28 5.09
C SER A 820 -3.62 27.52 4.11
N PHE A 821 -4.51 26.56 3.99
CA PHE A 821 -5.73 26.62 3.21
C PHE A 821 -6.93 26.22 4.06
N TYR A 822 -8.13 26.52 3.56
CA TYR A 822 -9.39 26.00 4.07
C TYR A 822 -10.34 25.68 2.95
N TRP A 823 -11.28 24.80 3.22
CA TRP A 823 -12.35 24.44 2.28
C TRP A 823 -13.58 25.34 2.49
N ASP A 824 -14.19 25.80 1.42
CA ASP A 824 -15.47 26.50 1.44
C ASP A 824 -16.39 25.96 0.34
N SER A 825 -17.51 25.34 0.75
CA SER A 825 -18.48 24.74 -0.17
C SER A 825 -19.26 25.77 -1.00
N ALA A 826 -19.22 27.06 -0.62
CA ALA A 826 -19.85 28.14 -1.38
C ALA A 826 -18.99 28.62 -2.57
N THR A 827 -17.78 28.14 -2.71
CA THR A 827 -16.84 28.51 -3.76
C THR A 827 -17.00 27.60 -4.97
N GLY A 828 -17.37 28.14 -6.12
CA GLY A 828 -17.63 27.35 -7.32
C GLY A 828 -18.83 26.40 -7.20
N PRO A 829 -19.03 25.51 -8.17
CA PRO A 829 -20.19 24.60 -8.18
C PRO A 829 -20.07 23.42 -7.21
N THR A 830 -18.84 23.04 -6.81
CA THR A 830 -18.52 21.85 -6.00
C THR A 830 -17.76 22.18 -4.72
N GLY A 831 -17.61 23.45 -4.36
CA GLY A 831 -16.71 23.91 -3.32
C GLY A 831 -15.32 24.24 -3.86
N GLY A 832 -14.45 24.76 -3.02
CA GLY A 832 -13.08 25.12 -3.41
C GLY A 832 -12.13 25.21 -2.24
N LEU A 833 -10.86 24.96 -2.54
CA LEU A 833 -9.74 25.14 -1.62
C LEU A 833 -9.28 26.58 -1.69
N ILE A 834 -9.32 27.29 -0.56
CA ILE A 834 -9.04 28.72 -0.49
C ILE A 834 -7.78 28.94 0.32
N PRO A 835 -6.76 29.65 -0.20
CA PRO A 835 -5.59 30.02 0.60
C PRO A 835 -5.99 30.98 1.73
N ASP A 836 -5.33 30.83 2.89
CA ASP A 836 -5.52 31.75 4.02
C ASP A 836 -4.80 33.08 3.74
N ILE A 837 -5.55 34.16 3.66
CA ILE A 837 -5.05 35.48 3.30
C ILE A 837 -5.47 36.49 4.38
N ASP A 838 -4.51 37.15 5.04
CA ASP A 838 -4.77 38.17 6.06
C ASP A 838 -5.39 39.42 5.46
N GLY A 839 -6.58 39.75 5.94
CA GLY A 839 -7.33 40.92 5.48
C GLY A 839 -7.64 40.96 3.98
N GLY A 840 -7.37 39.88 3.24
CA GLY A 840 -7.57 39.74 1.80
C GLY A 840 -6.44 40.33 0.94
N GLU A 841 -5.29 40.67 1.52
CA GLU A 841 -4.18 41.32 0.81
C GLU A 841 -2.85 40.59 0.86
N ALA A 842 -2.59 39.77 1.90
CA ALA A 842 -1.31 39.09 2.08
C ALA A 842 -1.50 37.62 2.50
N PRO A 843 -0.63 36.73 2.01
CA PRO A 843 -0.65 35.32 2.40
C PRO A 843 -0.27 35.15 3.87
N VAL A 844 -0.94 34.21 4.54
CA VAL A 844 -0.59 33.78 5.89
C VAL A 844 0.28 32.52 5.81
N PHE A 845 1.55 32.67 6.18
CA PHE A 845 2.46 31.55 6.30
C PHE A 845 2.40 30.98 7.73
N SER A 846 2.07 29.72 7.85
CA SER A 846 1.88 29.06 9.15
C SER A 846 3.04 28.09 9.43
N ASP A 847 4.23 28.65 9.64
CA ASP A 847 5.46 27.87 9.82
C ASP A 847 5.47 27.06 11.12
N LEU A 848 5.05 27.68 12.23
CA LEU A 848 5.09 27.09 13.58
C LEU A 848 3.80 27.41 14.32
N GLY A 849 3.27 26.43 15.06
CA GLY A 849 2.11 26.72 15.88
C GLY A 849 1.78 25.67 16.92
N LEU A 850 0.94 26.09 17.86
CA LEU A 850 0.45 25.32 18.99
C LEU A 850 -1.05 25.04 18.83
N VAL A 851 -1.45 23.81 18.99
CA VAL A 851 -2.86 23.38 18.92
C VAL A 851 -3.35 23.06 20.34
N ASN A 852 -4.54 23.59 20.69
CA ASN A 852 -5.18 23.42 22.01
C ASN A 852 -4.41 24.04 23.19
N TYR A 853 -3.66 25.11 22.94
CA TYR A 853 -3.01 25.95 23.95
C TYR A 853 -3.77 27.29 24.15
N PRO A 854 -3.60 27.97 25.28
CA PRO A 854 -4.13 29.32 25.46
C PRO A 854 -3.61 30.30 24.38
N GLN A 855 -4.49 31.17 23.92
CA GLN A 855 -4.14 32.17 22.90
C GLN A 855 -2.93 33.01 23.35
N GLY A 856 -1.95 33.22 22.47
CA GLY A 856 -0.69 33.88 22.72
C GLY A 856 0.42 32.97 23.24
N SER A 857 0.18 31.68 23.37
CA SER A 857 1.24 30.68 23.58
C SER A 857 2.07 30.49 22.30
N MET A 858 3.36 30.21 22.44
CA MET A 858 4.28 30.07 21.33
C MET A 858 5.38 29.03 21.59
N LEU A 859 5.95 28.47 20.51
CA LEU A 859 7.19 27.70 20.55
C LEU A 859 8.42 28.63 20.69
N ASP A 860 9.55 28.07 21.10
CA ASP A 860 10.81 28.83 21.30
C ASP A 860 11.91 28.40 20.30
N PRO A 861 11.78 28.69 18.98
CA PRO A 861 12.85 28.44 18.03
C PRO A 861 14.08 29.27 18.32
N ARG A 862 15.27 28.67 18.10
CA ARG A 862 16.58 29.34 18.33
C ARG A 862 17.48 29.11 17.13
N TYR A 863 18.13 30.20 16.68
CA TYR A 863 18.97 30.12 15.48
C TYR A 863 18.26 29.49 14.25
N CYS A 864 16.98 29.74 14.11
CA CYS A 864 16.17 29.25 12.99
C CYS A 864 15.98 30.34 11.94
N TYR A 865 15.74 29.93 10.72
CA TYR A 865 15.31 30.78 9.63
C TYR A 865 13.80 30.60 9.42
N LEU A 866 13.04 31.69 9.52
CA LEU A 866 11.57 31.66 9.48
C LEU A 866 11.06 32.57 8.36
N THR A 867 9.91 32.28 7.76
CA THR A 867 9.27 33.22 6.83
C THR A 867 9.07 34.57 7.50
N ASP A 868 8.56 34.58 8.74
CA ASP A 868 8.47 35.75 9.60
C ASP A 868 8.99 35.41 11.01
N ALA A 869 10.07 36.08 11.41
CA ALA A 869 10.68 35.92 12.74
C ALA A 869 10.12 36.87 13.78
N THR A 870 9.10 37.68 13.46
CA THR A 870 8.51 38.68 14.35
C THR A 870 7.92 38.01 15.60
N GLY A 871 8.29 38.49 16.78
CA GLY A 871 7.81 37.96 18.06
C GLY A 871 8.62 36.79 18.63
N TYR A 872 9.48 36.16 17.84
CA TYR A 872 10.38 35.09 18.29
C TYR A 872 11.71 35.64 18.82
N HIS A 873 12.54 34.75 19.35
CA HIS A 873 13.83 35.13 19.91
C HIS A 873 14.76 35.78 18.86
N ALA A 874 15.55 36.78 19.28
CA ALA A 874 16.41 37.58 18.39
C ALA A 874 17.54 36.80 17.69
N SER A 875 17.77 35.51 18.04
CA SER A 875 18.70 34.64 17.29
C SER A 875 18.15 34.14 15.97
N ASN A 876 16.84 34.26 15.75
CA ASN A 876 16.19 33.81 14.53
C ASN A 876 16.29 34.87 13.42
N ILE A 877 16.28 34.45 12.19
CA ILE A 877 16.33 35.27 10.98
C ILE A 877 15.00 35.16 10.25
N GLY A 878 14.45 36.28 9.81
CA GLY A 878 13.22 36.32 9.00
C GLY A 878 13.52 36.60 7.54
N GLY A 879 12.74 36.04 6.64
CA GLY A 879 12.80 36.26 5.18
C GLY A 879 13.04 34.99 4.37
N ASP A 880 13.61 35.16 3.16
CA ASP A 880 13.89 34.08 2.23
C ASP A 880 15.30 33.51 2.50
N PRO A 881 15.41 32.20 2.82
CA PRO A 881 16.70 31.56 3.05
C PRO A 881 17.53 31.37 1.77
N VAL A 882 16.97 31.57 0.61
CA VAL A 882 17.55 31.42 -0.73
C VAL A 882 18.18 30.05 -0.95
N VAL A 883 17.36 29.13 -1.47
CA VAL A 883 17.78 27.81 -1.91
C VAL A 883 18.20 27.84 -3.38
N MET A 884 18.80 26.76 -3.88
CA MET A 884 19.33 26.70 -5.25
C MET A 884 18.21 26.69 -6.31
N ASP A 885 17.14 25.94 -6.08
CA ASP A 885 15.98 25.87 -6.95
C ASP A 885 14.77 25.38 -6.15
N ASP A 886 13.78 26.24 -5.98
CA ASP A 886 12.57 25.91 -5.24
C ASP A 886 11.47 25.45 -6.20
N TYR A 887 10.99 24.24 -6.00
CA TYR A 887 9.86 23.69 -6.70
C TYR A 887 8.62 23.68 -5.80
N PHE A 888 7.47 23.92 -6.39
CA PHE A 888 6.20 23.87 -5.69
C PHE A 888 5.24 22.89 -6.34
N ASN A 889 4.48 22.20 -5.52
CA ASN A 889 3.30 21.47 -5.97
C ASN A 889 2.22 22.50 -6.34
N GLY A 890 2.15 22.87 -7.61
CA GLY A 890 1.21 23.83 -8.13
C GLY A 890 1.67 25.28 -8.10
N ALA A 891 0.87 26.14 -8.71
CA ALA A 891 1.08 27.57 -8.69
C ALA A 891 0.91 28.12 -7.26
N ARG A 892 1.81 28.99 -6.86
CA ARG A 892 1.74 29.64 -5.54
C ARG A 892 1.30 31.08 -5.62
N ASP A 893 0.35 31.34 -6.48
CA ASP A 893 -0.16 32.68 -6.75
C ASP A 893 -1.25 33.16 -5.78
N TRP A 894 -1.55 32.39 -4.75
CA TRP A 894 -2.55 32.69 -3.73
C TRP A 894 -3.96 32.96 -4.28
N VAL A 895 -4.31 32.35 -5.41
CA VAL A 895 -5.64 32.38 -6.00
C VAL A 895 -6.43 31.17 -5.52
N ILE A 896 -7.73 31.24 -5.58
CA ILE A 896 -8.59 30.09 -5.32
C ILE A 896 -8.19 28.94 -6.26
N GLU A 897 -7.84 27.80 -5.70
CA GLU A 897 -7.38 26.63 -6.44
C GLU A 897 -8.58 25.88 -7.04
N LEU A 898 -9.22 26.48 -8.04
CA LEU A 898 -10.22 25.83 -8.88
C LEU A 898 -9.54 25.42 -10.19
N GLY A 899 -9.12 24.17 -10.28
CA GLY A 899 -8.44 23.66 -11.47
C GLY A 899 -6.94 23.99 -11.53
N GLY A 900 -6.33 24.34 -10.41
CA GLY A 900 -4.87 24.42 -10.25
C GLY A 900 -4.23 23.04 -10.08
N ASN A 901 -2.94 23.03 -9.74
CA ASN A 901 -2.19 21.79 -9.53
C ASN A 901 -2.46 21.13 -8.17
N ILE A 902 -3.18 21.84 -7.27
CA ILE A 902 -3.78 21.27 -6.06
C ILE A 902 -5.28 21.41 -6.19
N VAL A 903 -5.98 20.31 -6.34
CA VAL A 903 -7.43 20.27 -6.51
C VAL A 903 -8.05 19.44 -5.41
N GLY A 904 -8.97 20.04 -4.65
CA GLY A 904 -9.80 19.34 -3.67
C GLY A 904 -11.15 19.01 -4.29
N GLN A 905 -11.62 17.80 -4.14
CA GLN A 905 -12.92 17.35 -4.65
C GLN A 905 -13.72 16.66 -3.57
N PRO A 906 -14.99 17.06 -3.34
CA PRO A 906 -15.84 16.39 -2.36
C PRO A 906 -16.43 15.11 -2.96
N ALA A 907 -16.57 14.07 -2.16
CA ALA A 907 -17.45 12.97 -2.47
C ALA A 907 -18.91 13.38 -2.23
N ILE A 908 -19.78 13.09 -3.16
CA ILE A 908 -21.21 13.44 -3.09
C ILE A 908 -22.05 12.30 -2.56
N ASP A 909 -21.63 11.05 -2.79
CA ASP A 909 -22.29 9.86 -2.24
C ASP A 909 -21.95 9.64 -0.75
N GLU A 910 -22.66 8.74 -0.11
CA GLU A 910 -22.42 8.29 1.28
C GLU A 910 -22.28 9.43 2.31
N GLY A 911 -22.88 10.57 2.03
CA GLY A 911 -22.91 11.70 2.97
C GLY A 911 -21.95 12.85 2.65
N GLY A 912 -21.15 12.76 1.59
CA GLY A 912 -20.37 13.87 1.04
C GLY A 912 -19.38 14.51 2.01
N ASN A 913 -18.79 13.73 2.91
CA ASN A 913 -18.03 14.24 4.04
C ASN A 913 -16.52 14.09 3.90
N PHE A 914 -16.03 13.61 2.77
CA PHE A 914 -14.58 13.60 2.55
C PHE A 914 -14.20 14.36 1.30
N ILE A 915 -13.04 14.99 1.38
CA ILE A 915 -12.47 15.80 0.31
C ILE A 915 -11.10 15.23 0.03
N ASP A 916 -10.95 14.60 -1.13
CA ASP A 916 -9.63 14.14 -1.58
C ASP A 916 -8.90 15.30 -2.28
N VAL A 917 -7.62 15.43 -2.00
CA VAL A 917 -6.75 16.45 -2.55
C VAL A 917 -5.77 15.79 -3.50
N HIS A 918 -5.79 16.22 -4.75
CA HIS A 918 -4.82 15.81 -5.75
C HIS A 918 -3.93 16.99 -6.14
N PHE A 919 -2.66 16.74 -6.29
CA PHE A 919 -1.68 17.74 -6.69
C PHE A 919 -0.69 17.15 -7.69
N GLY A 920 -0.07 18.01 -8.49
CA GLY A 920 0.91 17.61 -9.49
C GLY A 920 1.53 18.79 -10.23
N PRO A 921 2.51 18.56 -11.08
CA PRO A 921 3.14 17.26 -11.36
C PRO A 921 3.89 16.69 -10.14
N LEU A 922 3.82 15.36 -9.95
CA LEU A 922 4.51 14.64 -8.87
C LEU A 922 5.85 14.12 -9.41
N THR A 923 6.87 14.97 -9.37
CA THR A 923 8.20 14.65 -9.87
C THR A 923 9.29 15.26 -8.99
N LEU A 924 10.49 14.72 -9.06
CA LEU A 924 11.66 15.18 -8.32
C LEU A 924 12.27 16.41 -9.00
N THR A 925 11.61 17.54 -8.92
CA THR A 925 12.14 18.84 -9.31
C THR A 925 12.45 19.68 -8.09
N GLY A 926 13.32 20.67 -8.26
CA GLY A 926 13.79 21.49 -7.15
C GLY A 926 15.07 20.99 -6.50
N ASN A 927 15.77 21.93 -5.89
CA ASN A 927 17.01 21.71 -5.16
C ASN A 927 17.02 22.62 -3.93
N TYR A 928 16.76 22.06 -2.77
CA TYR A 928 16.60 22.80 -1.52
C TYR A 928 17.92 22.98 -0.74
N HIS A 929 19.07 22.72 -1.36
CA HIS A 929 20.38 23.09 -0.83
C HIS A 929 20.57 24.61 -0.84
N LEU A 930 21.39 25.13 0.05
CA LEU A 930 21.62 26.56 0.18
C LEU A 930 22.32 27.14 -1.06
N ALA A 931 21.75 28.20 -1.63
CA ALA A 931 22.45 28.98 -2.61
C ALA A 931 23.61 29.79 -1.99
N GLY A 932 24.67 30.09 -2.73
CA GLY A 932 25.82 30.81 -2.22
C GLY A 932 25.54 32.22 -1.69
N SER A 933 24.36 32.77 -1.97
CA SER A 933 23.85 34.03 -1.45
C SER A 933 22.99 33.91 -0.21
N SER A 934 22.76 32.67 0.29
CA SER A 934 21.87 32.40 1.42
C SER A 934 22.33 33.04 2.70
N GLY A 935 21.39 33.71 3.41
CA GLY A 935 21.60 34.26 4.75
C GLY A 935 21.71 33.19 5.85
N ALA A 936 21.42 31.92 5.54
CA ALA A 936 21.54 30.80 6.45
C ALA A 936 22.98 30.31 6.64
N ILE A 937 23.89 30.67 5.71
CA ILE A 937 25.32 30.25 5.73
C ILE A 937 26.03 30.80 6.94
N ASN A 938 26.66 29.94 7.75
CA ASN A 938 27.38 30.26 8.99
C ASN A 938 26.55 31.07 10.04
N ALA A 939 25.22 30.93 10.00
CA ALA A 939 24.32 31.69 10.88
C ALA A 939 23.80 30.90 12.08
N GLY A 940 23.97 29.60 12.11
CA GLY A 940 23.53 28.69 13.17
C GLY A 940 24.44 28.68 14.40
N THR A 941 24.22 27.68 15.29
CA THR A 941 25.05 27.41 16.48
C THR A 941 25.69 26.03 16.38
N ASN A 942 26.87 25.88 16.99
CA ASN A 942 27.61 24.61 17.08
C ASN A 942 27.33 23.83 18.36
N ASP A 943 26.48 24.34 19.27
CA ASP A 943 26.31 23.83 20.63
C ASP A 943 25.93 22.34 20.66
N TYR A 944 25.17 21.88 19.69
CA TYR A 944 24.68 20.52 19.63
C TYR A 944 25.60 19.50 18.90
N LEU A 945 26.64 19.97 18.20
CA LEU A 945 27.59 19.10 17.47
C LEU A 945 28.43 18.23 18.41
N SER A 946 28.65 18.64 19.65
CA SER A 946 29.35 17.85 20.66
C SER A 946 28.46 16.84 21.35
N VAL A 947 27.14 17.09 21.34
CA VAL A 947 26.12 16.24 21.97
C VAL A 947 25.69 15.12 21.02
N PHE A 948 25.41 15.45 19.75
CA PHE A 948 24.92 14.53 18.76
C PHE A 948 25.94 14.34 17.64
N SER A 949 26.55 13.15 17.60
CA SER A 949 27.55 12.81 16.57
C SER A 949 26.96 12.84 15.15
N PHE A 950 25.67 12.56 15.00
CA PHE A 950 24.93 12.60 13.75
C PHE A 950 25.00 13.98 13.09
N LEU A 951 24.91 15.05 13.85
CA LEU A 951 24.93 16.43 13.35
C LEU A 951 26.31 16.92 12.86
N LYS A 952 27.39 16.13 13.02
CA LYS A 952 28.71 16.45 12.46
C LYS A 952 28.80 16.31 10.95
N LYS A 953 27.77 15.80 10.35
CA LYS A 953 27.56 15.73 8.92
C LYS A 953 26.20 16.37 8.58
N ASP A 954 26.07 16.85 7.38
CA ASP A 954 24.83 17.36 6.81
C ASP A 954 24.04 16.27 6.08
N ILE A 955 23.03 16.67 5.30
CA ILE A 955 22.19 15.74 4.53
C ILE A 955 23.00 14.97 3.49
N ASP A 956 24.01 15.59 2.88
CA ASP A 956 24.89 14.98 1.87
C ASP A 956 26.06 14.22 2.48
N SER A 957 26.07 14.04 3.79
CA SER A 957 27.18 13.43 4.52
C SER A 957 28.48 14.26 4.50
N GLN A 958 28.41 15.54 4.10
CA GLN A 958 29.51 16.47 4.15
C GLN A 958 29.77 16.92 5.59
N LYS A 959 30.98 17.36 5.88
CA LYS A 959 31.36 17.70 7.25
C LYS A 959 30.71 19.03 7.71
N ARG A 960 30.09 19.03 8.89
CA ARG A 960 29.56 20.23 9.55
C ARG A 960 30.36 20.54 10.83
N PRO A 961 30.78 21.81 11.06
CA PRO A 961 30.60 22.94 10.18
C PRO A 961 31.68 23.01 9.08
N ASN A 962 31.38 23.68 7.96
CA ASN A 962 32.33 24.04 6.90
C ASN A 962 32.91 25.47 7.10
N GLY A 963 32.58 26.13 8.16
CA GLY A 963 33.05 27.48 8.52
C GLY A 963 33.28 27.61 10.00
N ASN A 964 33.02 28.79 10.53
CA ASN A 964 33.12 29.06 11.97
C ASN A 964 31.91 28.57 12.75
N LYS A 965 30.76 28.51 12.11
CA LYS A 965 29.49 28.06 12.67
C LYS A 965 28.81 27.12 11.67
N SER A 966 27.88 26.31 12.16
CA SER A 966 26.98 25.52 11.33
C SER A 966 26.08 26.44 10.52
N ASP A 967 25.71 26.01 9.34
CA ASP A 967 24.63 26.62 8.57
C ASP A 967 23.28 26.29 9.21
N ILE A 968 22.29 27.13 8.96
CA ILE A 968 20.90 26.84 9.35
C ILE A 968 20.26 26.00 8.27
N GLY A 969 19.60 24.91 8.65
CA GLY A 969 18.98 23.96 7.74
C GLY A 969 19.70 22.63 7.63
N ALA A 970 19.20 21.77 6.72
CA ALA A 970 19.70 20.41 6.53
C ALA A 970 21.05 20.36 5.82
N ASP A 971 21.33 21.35 4.97
CA ASP A 971 22.55 21.48 4.16
C ASP A 971 23.63 22.31 4.86
N GLU A 972 24.87 22.02 4.54
CA GLU A 972 26.05 22.82 4.89
C GLU A 972 26.71 23.26 3.58
N TYR A 973 26.69 24.54 3.28
CA TYR A 973 27.15 25.07 2.01
C TYR A 973 28.65 24.87 1.77
N TYR A 974 28.98 24.28 0.61
CA TYR A 974 30.36 24.13 0.13
C TYR A 974 30.56 24.85 -1.21
N ALA A 975 31.35 25.89 -1.28
CA ALA A 975 31.64 26.61 -2.52
C ALA A 975 32.29 25.71 -3.56
N GLY A 976 31.65 25.50 -4.69
CA GLY A 976 32.14 24.66 -5.80
C GLY A 976 31.98 23.15 -5.60
N ALA A 977 31.44 22.68 -4.48
CA ALA A 977 30.79 21.37 -4.48
C ALA A 977 29.57 21.49 -5.40
N ASN A 978 29.43 20.55 -6.30
CA ASN A 978 28.12 20.33 -6.92
C ASN A 978 27.41 19.42 -5.91
N PRO A 979 26.52 19.92 -5.05
CA PRO A 979 25.65 19.02 -4.31
C PRO A 979 24.99 18.18 -5.39
N ASP A 980 24.82 16.89 -5.16
CA ASP A 980 24.17 16.03 -6.16
C ASP A 980 22.98 16.81 -6.70
N PRO A 981 23.04 17.31 -7.97
CA PRO A 981 21.98 18.15 -8.43
C PRO A 981 20.73 17.31 -8.23
N GLY A 982 19.86 17.77 -7.33
CA GLY A 982 18.53 17.22 -7.24
C GLY A 982 18.06 16.96 -8.66
N PRO A 983 17.22 16.02 -8.97
CA PRO A 983 16.99 15.54 -10.32
C PRO A 983 16.86 16.71 -11.28
N THR A 984 17.81 16.82 -12.21
CA THR A 984 17.65 17.81 -13.29
C THR A 984 16.33 17.48 -13.95
N PRO A 985 15.39 18.44 -14.06
CA PRO A 985 14.13 18.20 -14.74
C PRO A 985 14.44 17.57 -16.09
N ASP A 986 13.68 16.56 -16.46
CA ASP A 986 13.64 16.16 -17.88
C ASP A 986 13.41 17.45 -18.66
N PRO A 987 14.21 17.76 -19.70
CA PRO A 987 14.01 18.98 -20.44
C PRO A 987 12.54 19.00 -20.87
N ALA A 988 11.81 20.02 -20.40
CA ALA A 988 10.43 20.21 -20.85
C ALA A 988 10.44 20.12 -22.38
N PRO A 989 9.58 19.34 -23.03
CA PRO A 989 9.57 19.24 -24.48
C PRO A 989 9.55 20.65 -25.03
N GLN A 990 10.61 21.01 -25.77
CA GLN A 990 10.70 22.34 -26.37
C GLN A 990 9.46 22.52 -27.22
N PRO A 991 8.67 23.58 -27.08
CA PRO A 991 7.58 23.81 -27.97
C PRO A 991 8.17 23.98 -29.38
N ASP A 992 7.79 23.10 -30.29
CA ASP A 992 8.13 23.20 -31.68
C ASP A 992 7.75 24.59 -32.16
N GLY A 993 8.69 25.33 -32.66
CA GLY A 993 8.59 26.71 -33.03
C GLY A 993 7.48 26.96 -34.04
N GLY A 994 6.52 27.72 -33.67
CA GLY A 994 5.79 28.64 -34.50
C GLY A 994 4.96 28.09 -35.66
N GLY A 995 3.68 27.81 -35.45
CA GLY A 995 2.64 27.77 -36.45
C GLY A 995 1.39 28.46 -35.92
N GLY A 996 1.14 29.70 -36.39
CA GLY A 996 0.05 30.55 -35.98
C GLY A 996 -1.33 29.92 -36.22
N PHE A 997 -2.22 30.13 -35.27
CA PHE A 997 -3.64 29.81 -35.38
C PHE A 997 -4.35 30.72 -36.40
N PRO A 998 -5.30 30.16 -37.17
CA PRO A 998 -6.48 30.93 -37.54
C PRO A 998 -7.72 30.34 -36.87
N GLY A 999 -8.47 31.18 -36.22
CA GLY A 999 -9.71 30.83 -35.56
C GLY A 999 -10.86 30.55 -36.50
N GLY A 1000 -11.85 29.88 -36.00
CA GLY A 1000 -13.23 30.02 -36.51
C GLY A 1000 -13.99 28.73 -36.70
N GLY A 1001 -14.98 28.52 -35.85
CA GLY A 1001 -16.34 28.18 -36.28
C GLY A 1001 -16.75 26.72 -36.48
N GLY A 1002 -17.47 26.19 -35.52
CA GLY A 1002 -18.83 25.64 -35.74
C GLY A 1002 -19.05 24.32 -36.43
N GLY A 1003 -19.68 23.38 -35.71
CA GLY A 1003 -20.75 22.56 -36.30
C GLY A 1003 -20.51 21.08 -36.49
N GLY A 1004 -21.07 20.29 -35.63
CA GLY A 1004 -21.89 19.09 -35.83
C GLY A 1004 -21.45 17.93 -36.70
N GLY A 1005 -21.62 16.72 -36.17
CA GLY A 1005 -21.97 15.56 -36.96
C GLY A 1005 -21.13 14.32 -36.70
N GLY A 1006 -21.78 13.30 -36.15
CA GLY A 1006 -21.26 11.99 -35.85
C GLY A 1006 -20.68 11.24 -37.04
N GLY A 1007 -19.91 10.23 -36.69
CA GLY A 1007 -19.43 9.23 -37.64
C GLY A 1007 -18.49 8.23 -36.98
N CYS A 1008 -18.98 7.06 -36.76
CA CYS A 1008 -18.25 5.83 -36.48
C CYS A 1008 -17.11 5.64 -37.48
N PHE A 1009 -15.88 5.43 -36.98
CA PHE A 1009 -14.87 4.72 -37.78
C PHE A 1009 -14.10 3.75 -36.93
N ILE A 1010 -14.32 2.48 -37.21
CA ILE A 1010 -13.42 1.37 -36.94
C ILE A 1010 -12.23 1.53 -37.87
N ASN A 1011 -11.01 1.52 -37.33
CA ASN A 1011 -9.87 1.10 -38.13
C ASN A 1011 -8.79 0.45 -37.27
N GLU A 1012 -8.49 -0.75 -37.72
CA GLU A 1012 -7.38 -1.68 -37.46
C GLU A 1012 -6.09 -1.03 -36.94
N LEU A 1013 -5.53 -1.67 -35.97
CA LEU A 1013 -4.11 -1.57 -35.65
C LEU A 1013 -3.44 -2.91 -35.86
N VAL A 1014 -2.58 -2.86 -36.84
CA VAL A 1014 -1.65 -3.92 -37.24
C VAL A 1014 -0.56 -4.07 -36.17
N ALA A 1015 -0.27 -5.33 -35.90
CA ALA A 1015 0.89 -5.78 -35.15
C ALA A 1015 2.20 -5.28 -35.74
N ASP A 1016 3.17 -5.01 -34.90
CA ASP A 1016 4.49 -5.65 -35.01
C ASP A 1016 5.45 -5.22 -33.89
N ARG A 1017 6.01 -6.29 -33.33
CA ARG A 1017 7.38 -6.49 -32.88
C ARG A 1017 7.83 -6.19 -31.43
N TYR A 1018 8.19 -7.31 -30.92
CA TYR A 1018 9.16 -7.82 -29.94
C TYR A 1018 8.77 -7.83 -28.48
#